data_71eacc0f86c85407b12d120f4abce278
#
_entry.id   71eacc0f86c85407b12d120f4abce278
#
_cell.length_a   1.000
_cell.length_b   1.000
_cell.length_c   1.000
_cell.angle_alpha   90.00
_cell.angle_beta   90.00
_cell.angle_gamma   90.00
#
_symmetry.space_group_name_H-M   'P 1'
#
loop_
_entity.id
_entity.type
_entity.pdbx_description
1 polymer ?
#
loop_
_entity_poly.entity_id
_entity_poly.type
_entity_poly.pdbx_seq_one_letter_code
_entity_poly.pdbx_strand_id
1 'polypeptide(L)'
;MSENLNIDVAAMLNQFPPEMQAHPEIQMMMSMIQQAGQATKPEIKKEKIMTPEGVEIEVYDTGSYYEYFNEGKIGCVTKKEQFYDEKLYTTLYNLSCGDIRRNNVISLLEDKAKELGGTALAQHFKRNCTVAKKAAKERLAEYEQERIKREQEEKEEAKKAGKMTEYSNLPEGIQNMYVGDGWIADDDGVRKFEESGKTVKEVEACMYPILASKLYRPLDNAASGATRRVEVHFGSEEGWQKATVEREVISNANKIISLSNMGAGVTSDNARQCVNFMASMMKESSKRGVLKIVNTLNKLGWDKDFKNFLPYTTDDYVFERQDELPDMMAALSEQGDSKEWYKKYTEIRALNYMPFKLATAALLASVILPMLPKQDSFIANLYGGSGYGKSAVLSIVCTIFSNMDNKSGGIFLDSENTPTSLELTCDTFNNFPVILDDVSKGDQDKKRKFQEAVMMIANGRGKNRATKDLKQRKRYIFSLTALVSSEQVITKDYTTNGSIYRVLPKQVEEYFPYLDKKNYPDLENIEDLIWFFQNNYGHCGRDFVEKVKELGQQNIMERNKKNLERARKLAKENGREGRQATSIAVLLTADEIATEFLFKDGQKFSDEELLDIMVKPDEADQYMRFYRSIISQCVSNPGKIEGFTDPEDIRGEYWGIYKANDKKNTESGETLSIFPYILEKWAKESDLDLNLFYKEMRDRGLLYSDKGTNQTKTNSLRTGRAERVIKLKMPHYEVEKEQPSERKENRTTGSAVAAVAELQQIKFQTVEMDDEDIPFD
;
A
#
# COMPACT_ATOMS: atom_id res chain seq x y z
N MET A 1 -22.74 -26.42 21.51
CA MET A 1 -21.46 -25.88 21.09
C MET A 1 -20.35 -26.75 21.64
N SER A 2 -19.83 -27.64 20.84
CA SER A 2 -18.62 -28.39 21.13
C SER A 2 -17.78 -28.36 19.85
N GLU A 3 -16.84 -27.42 19.82
CA GLU A 3 -15.87 -27.32 18.77
C GLU A 3 -14.99 -28.59 18.77
N ASN A 4 -15.01 -29.29 17.64
CA ASN A 4 -14.03 -30.34 17.35
C ASN A 4 -12.68 -29.64 17.12
N LEU A 5 -11.81 -29.68 18.11
CA LEU A 5 -10.38 -29.37 17.94
C LEU A 5 -9.75 -30.54 17.15
N ASN A 6 -9.76 -30.39 15.81
CA ASN A 6 -8.89 -31.20 14.96
C ASN A 6 -7.47 -30.62 15.12
N ILE A 7 -6.69 -31.20 16.04
CA ILE A 7 -5.29 -30.81 16.26
C ILE A 7 -4.48 -31.42 15.14
N ASP A 8 -4.08 -30.59 14.16
CA ASP A 8 -3.15 -31.01 13.11
C ASP A 8 -1.74 -31.14 13.72
N VAL A 9 -1.39 -32.36 14.08
CA VAL A 9 -0.10 -32.74 14.70
C VAL A 9 1.07 -32.44 13.76
N ALA A 10 0.87 -32.53 12.44
CA ALA A 10 1.90 -32.16 11.44
C ALA A 10 2.15 -30.65 11.40
N ALA A 11 1.10 -29.85 11.54
CA ALA A 11 1.23 -28.39 11.63
C ALA A 11 1.91 -27.95 12.94
N MET A 12 1.70 -28.69 14.05
CA MET A 12 2.41 -28.40 15.30
C MET A 12 3.90 -28.77 15.21
N LEU A 13 4.24 -29.88 14.56
CA LEU A 13 5.64 -30.30 14.37
C LEU A 13 6.44 -29.29 13.57
N ASN A 14 5.83 -28.68 12.56
CA ASN A 14 6.48 -27.69 11.71
C ASN A 14 6.74 -26.33 12.41
N GLN A 15 6.21 -26.11 13.62
CA GLN A 15 6.49 -24.91 14.41
C GLN A 15 7.81 -25.01 15.21
N PHE A 16 8.39 -26.22 15.31
CA PHE A 16 9.67 -26.41 15.97
C PHE A 16 10.84 -26.37 14.97
N PRO A 17 12.00 -25.83 15.37
CA PRO A 17 13.20 -25.89 14.54
C PRO A 17 13.56 -27.35 14.19
N PRO A 18 14.12 -27.62 13.00
CA PRO A 18 14.43 -28.98 12.52
C PRO A 18 15.25 -29.82 13.51
N GLU A 19 16.14 -29.17 14.27
CA GLU A 19 16.96 -29.82 15.29
C GLU A 19 16.18 -30.32 16.52
N MET A 20 15.06 -29.65 16.83
CA MET A 20 14.19 -30.04 17.93
C MET A 20 13.13 -31.07 17.53
N GLN A 21 12.76 -31.16 16.26
CA GLN A 21 11.76 -32.14 15.78
C GLN A 21 12.22 -33.60 15.97
N ALA A 22 13.52 -33.81 15.96
CA ALA A 22 14.13 -35.14 16.18
C ALA A 22 14.37 -35.48 17.67
N HIS A 23 14.05 -34.57 18.60
CA HIS A 23 14.29 -34.79 20.03
C HIS A 23 13.36 -35.85 20.59
N PRO A 24 13.87 -36.89 21.34
CA PRO A 24 13.06 -38.01 21.83
C PRO A 24 11.85 -37.59 22.66
N GLU A 25 11.96 -36.55 23.45
CA GLU A 25 10.87 -36.05 24.31
C GLU A 25 9.74 -35.41 23.48
N ILE A 26 10.06 -34.70 22.41
CA ILE A 26 9.06 -34.12 21.52
C ILE A 26 8.38 -35.18 20.68
N GLN A 27 9.11 -36.18 20.22
CA GLN A 27 8.58 -37.37 19.56
C GLN A 27 7.64 -38.17 20.50
N MET A 28 8.03 -38.30 21.75
CA MET A 28 7.20 -38.99 22.76
C MET A 28 5.92 -38.18 23.10
N MET A 29 6.03 -36.87 23.24
CA MET A 29 4.89 -35.98 23.47
C MET A 29 3.92 -35.99 22.28
N MET A 30 4.44 -35.98 21.06
CA MET A 30 3.63 -36.05 19.83
C MET A 30 2.97 -37.42 19.65
N SER A 31 3.65 -38.52 20.03
CA SER A 31 3.04 -39.84 20.04
C SER A 31 1.93 -39.96 21.09
N MET A 32 2.08 -39.30 22.24
CA MET A 32 1.02 -39.22 23.27
C MET A 32 -0.19 -38.39 22.80
N ILE A 33 0.06 -37.26 22.11
CA ILE A 33 -1.00 -36.42 21.52
C ILE A 33 -1.71 -37.22 20.41
N GLN A 34 -0.98 -37.95 19.60
CA GLN A 34 -1.52 -38.78 18.52
C GLN A 34 -2.33 -39.98 19.08
N GLN A 35 -1.88 -40.58 20.16
CA GLN A 35 -2.63 -41.62 20.88
C GLN A 35 -3.83 -41.06 21.65
N ALA A 36 -3.73 -39.86 22.23
CA ALA A 36 -4.85 -39.17 22.86
C ALA A 36 -5.89 -38.69 21.82
N GLY A 37 -5.43 -38.28 20.61
CA GLY A 37 -6.31 -37.96 19.48
C GLY A 37 -6.97 -39.16 18.83
N GLN A 38 -6.37 -40.39 19.01
CA GLN A 38 -6.98 -41.65 18.57
C GLN A 38 -7.91 -42.25 19.62
N ALA A 39 -7.87 -41.79 20.89
CA ALA A 39 -8.91 -42.06 21.86
C ALA A 39 -10.16 -41.21 21.59
N THR A 40 -10.60 -41.21 20.35
CA THR A 40 -11.92 -40.70 20.00
C THR A 40 -12.95 -41.53 20.77
N LYS A 41 -13.80 -40.87 21.57
CA LYS A 41 -15.14 -41.40 21.88
C LYS A 41 -15.66 -42.03 20.60
N PRO A 42 -16.21 -43.27 20.64
CA PRO A 42 -16.74 -43.88 19.44
C PRO A 42 -17.71 -42.89 18.82
N GLU A 43 -17.43 -42.48 17.59
CA GLU A 43 -18.39 -41.72 16.79
C GLU A 43 -19.64 -42.57 16.76
N ILE A 44 -20.71 -42.08 17.38
CA ILE A 44 -22.00 -42.75 17.34
C ILE A 44 -22.47 -42.58 15.91
N LYS A 45 -22.18 -43.58 15.07
CA LYS A 45 -22.61 -43.58 13.67
C LYS A 45 -24.12 -43.51 13.65
N LYS A 46 -24.65 -42.48 13.06
CA LYS A 46 -26.06 -42.33 12.73
C LYS A 46 -26.30 -43.08 11.45
N GLU A 47 -27.18 -44.06 11.47
CA GLU A 47 -27.67 -44.74 10.28
C GLU A 47 -29.05 -44.21 9.92
N LYS A 48 -29.27 -43.99 8.64
CA LYS A 48 -30.58 -43.65 8.13
C LYS A 48 -31.33 -44.93 7.79
N ILE A 49 -32.43 -45.17 8.45
CA ILE A 49 -33.28 -46.36 8.19
C ILE A 49 -34.67 -45.91 7.80
N MET A 50 -35.30 -46.68 6.92
CA MET A 50 -36.70 -46.52 6.55
C MET A 50 -37.58 -47.26 7.52
N THR A 51 -38.55 -46.58 8.11
CA THR A 51 -39.58 -47.23 8.92
C THR A 51 -40.55 -48.03 8.02
N PRO A 52 -41.31 -48.99 8.60
CA PRO A 52 -42.36 -49.69 7.84
C PRO A 52 -43.35 -48.74 7.13
N GLU A 53 -43.54 -47.57 7.69
CA GLU A 53 -44.41 -46.51 7.13
C GLU A 53 -43.77 -45.69 6.01
N GLY A 54 -42.53 -46.01 5.60
CA GLY A 54 -41.78 -45.36 4.54
C GLY A 54 -41.14 -44.01 4.94
N VAL A 55 -40.95 -43.76 6.21
CA VAL A 55 -40.28 -42.58 6.72
C VAL A 55 -38.80 -42.85 6.98
N GLU A 56 -37.91 -42.03 6.41
CA GLU A 56 -36.47 -42.09 6.70
C GLU A 56 -36.20 -41.45 8.06
N ILE A 57 -35.68 -42.19 9.01
CA ILE A 57 -35.28 -41.67 10.33
C ILE A 57 -33.79 -41.95 10.59
N GLU A 58 -33.12 -41.01 11.24
CA GLU A 58 -31.77 -41.22 11.75
C GLU A 58 -31.80 -41.94 13.07
N VAL A 59 -31.24 -43.13 13.12
CA VAL A 59 -31.06 -43.90 14.34
C VAL A 59 -29.58 -44.04 14.68
N TYR A 60 -29.31 -44.18 15.98
CA TYR A 60 -27.97 -44.50 16.42
C TYR A 60 -27.65 -45.96 16.09
N ASP A 61 -26.38 -46.27 15.77
CA ASP A 61 -25.91 -47.63 15.55
C ASP A 61 -26.43 -48.56 16.64
N THR A 62 -27.34 -49.43 16.27
CA THR A 62 -28.04 -50.37 17.15
C THR A 62 -27.24 -51.67 17.35
N GLY A 63 -26.06 -51.76 16.73
CA GLY A 63 -25.18 -52.90 16.83
C GLY A 63 -25.75 -54.19 16.21
N SER A 64 -25.33 -55.33 16.67
CA SER A 64 -25.68 -56.66 16.12
C SER A 64 -27.15 -57.06 16.23
N TYR A 65 -27.99 -56.34 16.98
CA TYR A 65 -29.43 -56.68 17.12
C TYR A 65 -30.23 -56.40 15.84
N TYR A 66 -29.89 -55.32 15.07
CA TYR A 66 -30.70 -54.86 13.94
C TYR A 66 -30.81 -55.92 12.84
N GLU A 67 -29.69 -56.50 12.42
CA GLU A 67 -29.67 -57.52 11.35
C GLU A 67 -30.43 -58.78 11.74
N TYR A 68 -30.18 -59.30 12.94
CA TYR A 68 -30.87 -60.50 13.44
C TYR A 68 -32.38 -60.30 13.56
N PHE A 69 -32.81 -59.18 14.10
CA PHE A 69 -34.23 -58.90 14.30
C PHE A 69 -34.98 -58.65 12.99
N ASN A 70 -34.34 -57.98 12.02
CA ASN A 70 -34.92 -57.82 10.67
C ASN A 70 -35.09 -59.18 9.94
N GLU A 71 -34.22 -60.14 10.20
CA GLU A 71 -34.36 -61.48 9.67
C GLU A 71 -35.37 -62.33 10.47
N GLY A 72 -35.92 -61.85 11.55
CA GLY A 72 -36.81 -62.59 12.42
C GLY A 72 -36.11 -63.54 13.38
N LYS A 73 -34.80 -63.42 13.59
CA LYS A 73 -33.95 -64.27 14.39
C LYS A 73 -33.61 -63.54 15.72
N ILE A 74 -33.41 -64.33 16.81
CA ILE A 74 -33.03 -63.84 18.14
C ILE A 74 -31.70 -64.43 18.65
N GLY A 75 -30.92 -65.12 17.80
CA GLY A 75 -29.69 -65.78 18.18
C GLY A 75 -28.59 -64.92 18.74
N CYS A 76 -28.66 -63.60 18.54
CA CYS A 76 -27.76 -62.67 19.16
C CYS A 76 -28.02 -62.37 20.64
N VAL A 77 -29.20 -62.77 21.17
CA VAL A 77 -29.57 -62.64 22.61
C VAL A 77 -29.37 -63.92 23.35
N THR A 78 -28.24 -64.06 24.00
CA THR A 78 -27.81 -65.27 24.66
C THR A 78 -27.65 -65.14 26.20
N LYS A 79 -27.63 -63.94 26.72
CA LYS A 79 -27.37 -63.62 28.12
C LYS A 79 -28.46 -62.75 28.72
N LYS A 80 -28.73 -62.96 30.02
CA LYS A 80 -29.73 -62.22 30.79
C LYS A 80 -29.48 -60.71 30.82
N GLU A 81 -28.21 -60.31 30.86
CA GLU A 81 -27.79 -58.93 30.93
C GLU A 81 -28.24 -58.06 29.68
N GLN A 82 -28.40 -58.75 28.55
CA GLN A 82 -28.84 -58.10 27.31
C GLN A 82 -30.28 -57.57 27.37
N PHE A 83 -31.10 -58.08 28.24
CA PHE A 83 -32.46 -57.57 28.49
C PHE A 83 -32.51 -56.31 29.32
N TYR A 84 -31.35 -55.86 29.85
CA TYR A 84 -31.21 -54.52 30.48
C TYR A 84 -30.52 -53.51 29.54
N ASP A 85 -30.18 -53.93 28.33
CA ASP A 85 -29.57 -53.04 27.30
C ASP A 85 -30.67 -52.25 26.59
N GLU A 86 -30.60 -50.91 26.71
CA GLU A 86 -31.54 -49.98 26.04
C GLU A 86 -31.53 -50.17 24.53
N LYS A 87 -30.38 -50.52 23.94
CA LYS A 87 -30.20 -50.74 22.50
C LYS A 87 -31.11 -51.87 21.98
N LEU A 88 -31.36 -52.89 22.76
CA LEU A 88 -32.26 -54.00 22.39
C LEU A 88 -33.68 -53.47 22.11
N TYR A 89 -34.19 -52.64 22.99
CA TYR A 89 -35.56 -52.09 22.88
C TYR A 89 -35.64 -51.03 21.79
N THR A 90 -34.64 -50.17 21.68
CA THR A 90 -34.59 -49.14 20.64
C THR A 90 -34.57 -49.80 19.25
N THR A 91 -33.77 -50.87 19.07
CA THR A 91 -33.72 -51.62 17.83
C THR A 91 -35.06 -52.24 17.47
N LEU A 92 -35.75 -52.89 18.42
CA LEU A 92 -37.04 -53.56 18.17
C LEU A 92 -38.11 -52.66 17.56
N TYR A 93 -38.13 -51.38 17.90
CA TYR A 93 -39.12 -50.42 17.42
C TYR A 93 -38.63 -49.53 16.30
N ASN A 94 -37.38 -49.76 15.80
CA ASN A 94 -36.80 -49.09 14.63
C ASN A 94 -36.45 -50.06 13.50
N LEU A 95 -37.02 -51.28 13.52
CA LEU A 95 -36.81 -52.30 12.49
C LEU A 95 -37.53 -51.92 11.19
N SER A 96 -36.88 -52.17 10.07
CA SER A 96 -37.47 -52.01 8.74
C SER A 96 -38.41 -53.17 8.34
N CYS A 97 -38.43 -54.24 9.10
CA CYS A 97 -39.35 -55.39 8.87
C CYS A 97 -40.78 -55.00 9.29
N GLY A 98 -41.76 -55.52 8.58
CA GLY A 98 -43.19 -55.29 8.87
C GLY A 98 -43.59 -55.70 10.28
N ASP A 99 -44.71 -55.17 10.78
CA ASP A 99 -45.23 -55.38 12.16
C ASP A 99 -45.42 -56.85 12.54
N ILE A 100 -45.80 -57.70 11.63
CA ILE A 100 -45.96 -59.14 11.89
C ILE A 100 -44.60 -59.77 12.30
N ARG A 101 -43.54 -59.45 11.57
CA ARG A 101 -42.19 -59.98 11.88
C ARG A 101 -41.67 -59.40 13.19
N ARG A 102 -41.85 -58.12 13.42
CA ARG A 102 -41.49 -57.47 14.68
C ARG A 102 -42.18 -58.09 15.86
N ASN A 103 -43.49 -58.38 15.77
CA ASN A 103 -44.25 -59.03 16.83
C ASN A 103 -43.79 -60.45 17.09
N ASN A 104 -43.41 -61.21 16.06
CA ASN A 104 -42.83 -62.54 16.22
C ASN A 104 -41.49 -62.50 16.97
N VAL A 105 -40.61 -61.55 16.63
CA VAL A 105 -39.32 -61.32 17.31
C VAL A 105 -39.59 -60.96 18.77
N ILE A 106 -40.55 -60.10 19.08
CA ILE A 106 -40.95 -59.77 20.46
C ILE A 106 -41.44 -61.00 21.25
N SER A 107 -42.26 -61.86 20.63
CA SER A 107 -42.73 -63.06 21.23
C SER A 107 -41.58 -64.06 21.54
N LEU A 108 -40.67 -64.24 20.57
CA LEU A 108 -39.50 -65.10 20.76
C LEU A 108 -38.57 -64.54 21.87
N LEU A 109 -38.37 -63.27 21.97
CA LEU A 109 -37.59 -62.63 23.03
C LEU A 109 -38.26 -62.68 24.37
N GLU A 110 -39.60 -62.69 24.45
CA GLU A 110 -40.36 -62.88 25.68
C GLU A 110 -40.13 -64.29 26.22
N ASP A 111 -40.19 -65.28 25.33
CA ASP A 111 -39.96 -66.70 25.76
C ASP A 111 -38.48 -66.86 26.13
N LYS A 112 -37.56 -66.24 25.44
CA LYS A 112 -36.14 -66.30 25.83
C LYS A 112 -35.84 -65.58 27.15
N ALA A 113 -36.57 -64.49 27.47
CA ALA A 113 -36.50 -63.83 28.77
C ALA A 113 -37.00 -64.74 29.91
N LYS A 114 -38.08 -65.53 29.65
CA LYS A 114 -38.58 -66.56 30.63
C LYS A 114 -37.51 -67.62 30.84
N GLU A 115 -36.87 -68.11 29.79
CA GLU A 115 -35.80 -69.14 29.85
C GLU A 115 -34.61 -68.63 30.68
N LEU A 116 -34.11 -67.42 30.42
CA LEU A 116 -32.88 -66.91 31.06
C LEU A 116 -33.07 -66.31 32.45
N GLY A 117 -34.26 -65.82 32.82
CA GLY A 117 -34.46 -65.14 34.10
C GLY A 117 -35.86 -65.23 34.70
N GLY A 118 -36.68 -66.21 34.23
CA GLY A 118 -38.01 -66.45 34.76
C GLY A 118 -39.04 -65.37 34.46
N THR A 119 -40.16 -65.42 35.17
CA THR A 119 -41.28 -64.50 34.96
C THR A 119 -40.95 -63.04 35.26
N ALA A 120 -40.00 -62.77 36.16
CA ALA A 120 -39.59 -61.43 36.51
C ALA A 120 -38.87 -60.71 35.36
N LEU A 121 -37.97 -61.40 34.64
CA LEU A 121 -37.26 -60.84 33.48
C LEU A 121 -38.21 -60.63 32.29
N ALA A 122 -39.15 -61.56 32.10
CA ALA A 122 -40.16 -61.40 31.05
C ALA A 122 -41.09 -60.18 31.31
N GLN A 123 -41.46 -59.94 32.58
CA GLN A 123 -42.23 -58.74 32.95
C GLN A 123 -41.40 -57.45 32.75
N HIS A 124 -40.11 -57.48 33.06
CA HIS A 124 -39.19 -56.40 32.80
C HIS A 124 -39.14 -56.07 31.31
N PHE A 125 -38.93 -57.07 30.46
CA PHE A 125 -38.94 -56.99 29.03
C PHE A 125 -40.24 -56.33 28.52
N LYS A 126 -41.42 -56.82 28.93
CA LYS A 126 -42.70 -56.25 28.51
C LYS A 126 -42.86 -54.76 28.86
N ARG A 127 -42.46 -54.36 30.06
CA ARG A 127 -42.54 -52.98 30.50
C ARG A 127 -41.65 -52.07 29.56
N ASN A 128 -40.42 -52.54 29.33
CA ASN A 128 -39.50 -51.74 28.50
C ASN A 128 -39.92 -51.71 27.03
N CYS A 129 -40.51 -52.80 26.50
CA CYS A 129 -41.15 -52.80 25.19
C CYS A 129 -42.26 -51.72 25.09
N THR A 130 -43.09 -51.60 26.16
CA THR A 130 -44.15 -50.61 26.17
C THR A 130 -43.62 -49.16 26.16
N VAL A 131 -42.56 -48.91 26.94
CA VAL A 131 -41.88 -47.59 26.98
C VAL A 131 -41.20 -47.28 25.63
N ALA A 132 -40.47 -48.25 25.08
CA ALA A 132 -39.77 -48.08 23.80
C ALA A 132 -40.75 -47.85 22.64
N LYS A 133 -41.89 -48.54 22.62
CA LYS A 133 -42.95 -48.34 21.62
C LYS A 133 -43.53 -46.92 21.69
N LYS A 134 -43.74 -46.39 22.91
CA LYS A 134 -44.24 -45.01 23.10
C LYS A 134 -43.20 -44.00 22.60
N ALA A 135 -41.93 -44.18 23.01
CA ALA A 135 -40.84 -43.30 22.61
C ALA A 135 -40.57 -43.32 21.08
N ALA A 136 -40.70 -44.48 20.44
CA ALA A 136 -40.59 -44.59 18.99
C ALA A 136 -41.73 -43.84 18.26
N LYS A 137 -42.96 -43.95 18.79
CA LYS A 137 -44.11 -43.24 18.23
C LYS A 137 -44.01 -41.72 18.40
N GLU A 138 -43.50 -41.23 19.53
CA GLU A 138 -43.25 -39.80 19.76
C GLU A 138 -42.16 -39.29 18.83
N ARG A 139 -41.05 -39.98 18.64
CA ARG A 139 -40.00 -39.64 17.68
C ARG A 139 -40.48 -39.58 16.24
N LEU A 140 -41.30 -40.51 15.84
CA LEU A 140 -41.90 -40.50 14.49
C LEU A 140 -42.79 -39.27 14.28
N ALA A 141 -43.61 -38.94 15.27
CA ALA A 141 -44.46 -37.75 15.21
C ALA A 141 -43.67 -36.44 15.17
N GLU A 142 -42.58 -36.35 15.94
CA GLU A 142 -41.68 -35.19 15.89
C GLU A 142 -41.02 -35.07 14.50
N TYR A 143 -40.54 -36.17 13.93
CA TYR A 143 -39.93 -36.17 12.60
C TYR A 143 -40.93 -35.78 11.50
N GLU A 144 -42.16 -36.25 11.57
CA GLU A 144 -43.22 -35.85 10.63
C GLU A 144 -43.56 -34.38 10.77
N GLN A 145 -43.60 -33.83 11.99
CA GLN A 145 -43.79 -32.41 12.19
C GLN A 145 -42.66 -31.56 11.63
N GLU A 146 -41.41 -31.99 11.86
CA GLU A 146 -40.26 -31.28 11.27
C GLU A 146 -40.24 -31.35 9.73
N ARG A 147 -40.60 -32.51 9.16
CA ARG A 147 -40.71 -32.67 7.69
C ARG A 147 -41.79 -31.73 7.13
N ILE A 148 -42.98 -31.71 7.72
CA ILE A 148 -44.06 -30.83 7.30
C ILE A 148 -43.64 -29.38 7.43
N LYS A 149 -42.93 -29.00 8.49
CA LYS A 149 -42.42 -27.66 8.70
C LYS A 149 -41.40 -27.27 7.63
N ARG A 150 -40.44 -28.16 7.29
CA ARG A 150 -39.49 -27.94 6.20
C ARG A 150 -40.19 -27.80 4.85
N GLU A 151 -41.11 -28.70 4.55
CA GLU A 151 -41.89 -28.65 3.31
C GLU A 151 -42.75 -27.35 3.22
N GLN A 152 -43.26 -26.86 4.36
CA GLN A 152 -43.95 -25.58 4.41
C GLN A 152 -43.00 -24.41 4.24
N GLU A 153 -41.84 -24.43 4.89
CA GLU A 153 -40.80 -23.42 4.73
C GLU A 153 -40.27 -23.38 3.27
N GLU A 154 -40.00 -24.53 2.66
CA GLU A 154 -39.61 -24.63 1.24
C GLU A 154 -40.70 -24.15 0.30
N LYS A 155 -41.99 -24.46 0.57
CA LYS A 155 -43.14 -23.96 -0.21
C LYS A 155 -43.38 -22.46 0.00
N GLU A 156 -43.13 -21.93 1.20
CA GLU A 156 -43.17 -20.48 1.43
C GLU A 156 -41.98 -19.77 0.80
N GLU A 157 -40.79 -20.36 0.83
CA GLU A 157 -39.62 -19.84 0.11
C GLU A 157 -39.81 -19.92 -1.41
N ALA A 158 -40.38 -21.02 -1.92
CA ALA A 158 -40.72 -21.14 -3.33
C ALA A 158 -41.84 -20.17 -3.76
N LYS A 159 -42.82 -19.85 -2.90
CA LYS A 159 -43.78 -18.78 -3.14
C LYS A 159 -43.22 -17.37 -3.02
N LYS A 160 -42.17 -17.19 -2.22
CA LYS A 160 -41.34 -15.98 -2.16
C LYS A 160 -40.22 -16.01 -3.20
N ALA A 161 -40.11 -17.05 -4.00
CA ALA A 161 -39.17 -17.18 -5.08
C ALA A 161 -39.42 -16.09 -6.11
N GLY A 162 -38.62 -15.01 -6.03
CA GLY A 162 -38.80 -13.86 -6.88
C GLY A 162 -38.80 -14.23 -8.35
N LYS A 163 -39.62 -13.55 -9.11
CA LYS A 163 -39.64 -13.58 -10.55
C LYS A 163 -38.35 -12.95 -11.07
N MET A 164 -37.84 -13.42 -12.18
CA MET A 164 -36.69 -12.79 -12.85
C MET A 164 -37.20 -11.56 -13.62
N THR A 165 -36.40 -10.48 -13.67
CA THR A 165 -36.67 -9.37 -14.58
C THR A 165 -36.64 -9.85 -16.01
N GLU A 166 -37.44 -9.26 -16.88
CA GLU A 166 -37.62 -9.70 -18.29
C GLU A 166 -37.17 -8.58 -19.25
N TYR A 167 -35.95 -8.04 -18.99
CA TYR A 167 -35.38 -7.03 -19.87
C TYR A 167 -34.74 -7.67 -21.10
N SER A 168 -35.07 -7.11 -22.29
CA SER A 168 -34.41 -7.43 -23.54
C SER A 168 -33.23 -6.45 -23.78
N ASN A 169 -32.34 -6.79 -24.71
CA ASN A 169 -31.22 -5.93 -25.13
C ASN A 169 -30.34 -5.38 -23.99
N LEU A 170 -30.10 -6.19 -22.95
CA LEU A 170 -29.21 -5.84 -21.87
C LEU A 170 -27.79 -5.57 -22.39
N PRO A 171 -27.03 -4.64 -21.77
CA PRO A 171 -25.62 -4.42 -22.08
C PRO A 171 -24.80 -5.71 -21.95
N GLU A 172 -23.70 -5.80 -22.71
CA GLU A 172 -22.81 -6.95 -22.69
C GLU A 172 -22.33 -7.27 -21.25
N GLY A 173 -22.39 -8.52 -20.86
CA GLY A 173 -21.99 -9.00 -19.54
C GLY A 173 -22.99 -8.72 -18.41
N ILE A 174 -24.16 -8.13 -18.72
CA ILE A 174 -25.26 -7.91 -17.77
C ILE A 174 -26.35 -8.95 -18.00
N GLN A 175 -26.92 -9.45 -16.92
CA GLN A 175 -28.01 -10.44 -16.96
C GLN A 175 -29.23 -9.95 -16.17
N ASN A 176 -30.37 -10.53 -16.46
CA ASN A 176 -31.59 -10.29 -15.71
C ASN A 176 -31.43 -10.68 -14.24
N MET A 177 -32.12 -9.97 -13.35
CA MET A 177 -32.00 -10.08 -11.89
C MET A 177 -33.29 -10.66 -11.27
N TYR A 178 -33.13 -11.33 -10.12
CA TYR A 178 -34.29 -11.80 -9.37
C TYR A 178 -34.89 -10.66 -8.53
N VAL A 179 -36.21 -10.58 -8.52
CA VAL A 179 -36.99 -9.61 -7.77
C VAL A 179 -38.15 -10.30 -7.06
N GLY A 180 -38.39 -9.94 -5.81
CA GLY A 180 -39.50 -10.45 -5.01
C GLY A 180 -40.67 -9.46 -4.91
N ASP A 181 -41.56 -9.71 -3.94
CA ASP A 181 -42.61 -8.78 -3.51
C ASP A 181 -43.64 -8.37 -4.61
N GLY A 182 -43.80 -9.24 -5.63
CA GLY A 182 -44.78 -9.03 -6.70
C GLY A 182 -44.43 -7.97 -7.74
N TRP A 183 -43.16 -7.57 -7.81
CA TRP A 183 -42.68 -6.65 -8.84
C TRP A 183 -42.64 -7.31 -10.23
N ILE A 184 -43.08 -6.54 -11.21
CA ILE A 184 -42.94 -6.83 -12.64
C ILE A 184 -41.95 -5.81 -13.21
N ALA A 185 -40.91 -6.33 -13.86
CA ALA A 185 -39.81 -5.54 -14.39
C ALA A 185 -39.48 -6.05 -15.80
N ASP A 186 -39.86 -5.30 -16.81
CA ASP A 186 -39.74 -5.60 -18.23
C ASP A 186 -39.31 -4.33 -19.00
N ASP A 187 -39.29 -4.38 -20.33
CA ASP A 187 -38.85 -3.25 -21.15
C ASP A 187 -39.75 -2.02 -21.05
N ASP A 188 -40.98 -2.14 -20.56
CA ASP A 188 -41.91 -1.05 -20.32
C ASP A 188 -41.64 -0.36 -18.96
N GLY A 189 -40.69 -0.84 -18.18
CA GLY A 189 -40.30 -0.29 -16.88
C GLY A 189 -40.57 -1.20 -15.70
N VAL A 190 -40.72 -0.61 -14.51
CA VAL A 190 -40.91 -1.34 -13.24
C VAL A 190 -42.19 -0.96 -12.55
N ARG A 191 -43.02 -1.95 -12.30
CA ARG A 191 -44.34 -1.75 -11.68
C ARG A 191 -44.76 -2.94 -10.82
N LYS A 192 -45.79 -2.74 -9.98
CA LYS A 192 -46.48 -3.82 -9.30
C LYS A 192 -47.96 -3.46 -9.15
N PHE A 193 -48.78 -4.49 -8.92
CA PHE A 193 -50.21 -4.31 -8.64
C PHE A 193 -50.47 -4.54 -7.16
N GLU A 194 -51.05 -3.55 -6.51
CA GLU A 194 -51.45 -3.61 -5.09
C GLU A 194 -52.98 -3.72 -4.96
N GLU A 195 -53.45 -4.74 -4.23
CA GLU A 195 -54.85 -4.91 -3.93
C GLU A 195 -55.24 -4.05 -2.73
N SER A 196 -56.19 -3.13 -2.92
CA SER A 196 -56.75 -2.32 -1.86
C SER A 196 -58.27 -2.54 -1.83
N GLY A 197 -58.70 -3.49 -1.02
CA GLY A 197 -60.12 -3.89 -0.91
C GLY A 197 -60.58 -4.59 -2.20
N LYS A 198 -61.47 -3.94 -2.98
CA LYS A 198 -62.01 -4.46 -4.25
C LYS A 198 -61.35 -3.86 -5.49
N THR A 199 -60.40 -2.97 -5.32
CA THR A 199 -59.68 -2.30 -6.43
C THR A 199 -58.24 -2.74 -6.50
N VAL A 200 -57.72 -3.01 -7.70
CA VAL A 200 -56.35 -3.24 -8.00
C VAL A 200 -55.74 -1.95 -8.53
N LYS A 201 -54.70 -1.46 -7.87
CA LYS A 201 -53.98 -0.23 -8.27
C LYS A 201 -52.62 -0.62 -8.80
N GLU A 202 -52.28 -0.10 -9.97
CA GLU A 202 -50.91 -0.16 -10.49
C GLU A 202 -50.03 0.87 -9.77
N VAL A 203 -48.86 0.45 -9.35
CA VAL A 203 -47.88 1.28 -8.65
C VAL A 203 -46.56 1.20 -9.46
N GLU A 204 -46.22 2.29 -10.11
CA GLU A 204 -44.99 2.44 -10.85
C GLU A 204 -43.78 2.71 -9.92
N ALA A 205 -42.68 2.03 -10.18
CA ALA A 205 -41.38 2.25 -9.47
C ALA A 205 -40.37 2.97 -10.32
N CYS A 206 -40.36 2.71 -11.64
CA CYS A 206 -39.46 3.35 -12.59
C CYS A 206 -40.08 3.30 -13.98
N MET A 207 -40.05 4.43 -14.70
CA MET A 207 -40.61 4.53 -16.06
C MET A 207 -39.81 3.72 -17.08
N TYR A 208 -38.54 3.48 -16.84
CA TYR A 208 -37.63 2.72 -17.66
C TYR A 208 -37.10 1.48 -16.93
N PRO A 209 -36.58 0.49 -17.65
CA PRO A 209 -35.83 -0.63 -17.03
C PRO A 209 -34.75 -0.12 -16.10
N ILE A 210 -34.58 -0.74 -14.92
CA ILE A 210 -33.52 -0.42 -13.99
C ILE A 210 -33.09 -1.67 -13.21
N LEU A 211 -31.76 -1.87 -13.05
CA LEU A 211 -31.23 -2.98 -12.27
C LEU A 211 -29.90 -2.65 -11.60
N ALA A 212 -29.60 -3.33 -10.49
CA ALA A 212 -28.27 -3.33 -9.87
C ALA A 212 -27.50 -4.57 -10.31
N SER A 213 -26.35 -4.38 -10.96
CA SER A 213 -25.53 -5.48 -11.49
C SER A 213 -24.40 -5.92 -10.56
N LYS A 214 -23.77 -4.97 -9.84
CA LYS A 214 -22.64 -5.22 -8.96
C LYS A 214 -22.76 -4.45 -7.64
N LEU A 215 -22.31 -5.09 -6.58
CA LEU A 215 -22.14 -4.46 -5.27
C LEU A 215 -20.64 -4.36 -4.97
N TYR A 216 -20.13 -3.15 -4.92
CA TYR A 216 -18.76 -2.87 -4.52
C TYR A 216 -18.64 -2.86 -3.00
N ARG A 217 -17.77 -3.73 -2.47
CA ARG A 217 -17.55 -3.90 -1.04
C ARG A 217 -16.14 -3.49 -0.67
N PRO A 218 -15.95 -2.31 -0.04
CA PRO A 218 -14.64 -1.91 0.44
C PRO A 218 -14.09 -2.92 1.46
N LEU A 219 -12.85 -3.33 1.28
CA LEU A 219 -12.13 -4.21 2.22
C LEU A 219 -11.49 -3.40 3.34
N ASP A 220 -11.15 -2.15 3.08
CA ASP A 220 -10.67 -1.25 4.11
C ASP A 220 -11.82 -0.85 5.01
N ASN A 221 -11.67 -1.12 6.29
CA ASN A 221 -12.69 -0.92 7.31
C ASN A 221 -13.36 0.46 7.25
N ALA A 222 -14.60 0.54 7.72
CA ALA A 222 -15.45 1.74 7.84
C ALA A 222 -14.76 2.99 8.47
N ALA A 223 -13.61 2.82 9.11
CA ALA A 223 -12.75 3.91 9.58
C ALA A 223 -12.15 4.77 8.45
N SER A 224 -12.19 4.31 7.19
CA SER A 224 -11.62 5.04 6.04
C SER A 224 -12.60 5.99 5.35
N GLY A 225 -13.87 6.00 5.76
CA GLY A 225 -14.92 6.73 5.03
C GLY A 225 -15.33 6.06 3.71
N ALA A 226 -14.81 4.87 3.42
CA ALA A 226 -15.18 4.11 2.25
C ALA A 226 -16.64 3.64 2.36
N THR A 227 -17.47 4.03 1.41
CA THR A 227 -18.88 3.67 1.33
C THR A 227 -19.08 2.52 0.38
N ARG A 228 -20.06 1.65 0.67
CA ARG A 228 -20.46 0.64 -0.31
C ARG A 228 -21.10 1.32 -1.51
N ARG A 229 -20.69 0.93 -2.72
CA ARG A 229 -21.19 1.45 -3.98
C ARG A 229 -21.93 0.37 -4.73
N VAL A 230 -22.84 0.77 -5.61
CA VAL A 230 -23.64 -0.13 -6.44
C VAL A 230 -23.57 0.34 -7.88
N GLU A 231 -23.26 -0.58 -8.79
CA GLU A 231 -23.37 -0.34 -10.22
C GLU A 231 -24.82 -0.57 -10.63
N VAL A 232 -25.44 0.49 -11.14
CA VAL A 232 -26.84 0.51 -11.58
C VAL A 232 -26.85 0.71 -13.10
N HIS A 233 -27.61 -0.13 -13.79
CA HIS A 233 -27.93 0.04 -15.21
C HIS A 233 -29.39 0.44 -15.33
N PHE A 234 -29.68 1.38 -16.20
CA PHE A 234 -31.04 1.84 -16.44
C PHE A 234 -31.25 2.25 -17.90
N GLY A 235 -32.45 2.06 -18.37
CA GLY A 235 -32.89 2.57 -19.67
C GLY A 235 -33.05 4.09 -19.64
N SER A 236 -32.82 4.71 -20.78
CA SER A 236 -33.09 6.14 -21.05
C SER A 236 -33.53 6.32 -22.48
N GLU A 237 -33.85 7.56 -22.89
CA GLU A 237 -34.15 7.88 -24.29
C GLU A 237 -32.98 7.56 -25.24
N GLU A 238 -31.76 7.50 -24.73
CA GLU A 238 -30.53 7.20 -25.49
C GLU A 238 -30.13 5.70 -25.42
N GLY A 239 -30.98 4.87 -24.80
CA GLY A 239 -30.67 3.45 -24.53
C GLY A 239 -30.16 3.19 -23.12
N TRP A 240 -29.49 2.05 -22.94
CA TRP A 240 -28.97 1.66 -21.64
C TRP A 240 -27.80 2.55 -21.19
N GLN A 241 -27.93 3.09 -19.96
CA GLN A 241 -26.91 3.88 -19.28
C GLN A 241 -26.40 3.13 -18.05
N LYS A 242 -25.20 3.51 -17.57
CA LYS A 242 -24.57 2.95 -16.39
C LYS A 242 -24.18 4.04 -15.42
N ALA A 243 -24.43 3.84 -14.14
CA ALA A 243 -23.95 4.69 -13.05
C ALA A 243 -23.41 3.84 -11.90
N THR A 244 -22.28 4.25 -11.30
CA THR A 244 -21.79 3.69 -10.04
C THR A 244 -22.02 4.70 -8.93
N VAL A 245 -22.98 4.41 -8.04
CA VAL A 245 -23.42 5.32 -6.99
C VAL A 245 -23.20 4.74 -5.59
N GLU A 246 -23.13 5.59 -4.59
CA GLU A 246 -23.15 5.13 -3.20
C GLU A 246 -24.44 4.36 -2.90
N ARG A 247 -24.32 3.29 -2.11
CA ARG A 247 -25.48 2.48 -1.73
C ARG A 247 -26.59 3.30 -1.08
N GLU A 248 -26.23 4.39 -0.41
CA GLU A 248 -27.19 5.32 0.18
C GLU A 248 -28.12 5.95 -0.87
N VAL A 249 -27.63 6.22 -2.08
CA VAL A 249 -28.44 6.79 -3.16
C VAL A 249 -29.62 5.90 -3.49
N ILE A 250 -29.38 4.61 -3.71
CA ILE A 250 -30.44 3.65 -4.05
C ILE A 250 -31.27 3.18 -2.84
N SER A 251 -30.89 3.59 -1.63
CA SER A 251 -31.62 3.25 -0.38
C SER A 251 -32.39 4.43 0.22
N ASN A 252 -32.35 5.60 -0.42
CA ASN A 252 -32.97 6.83 0.05
C ASN A 252 -33.79 7.49 -1.07
N ALA A 253 -35.08 7.63 -0.83
CA ALA A 253 -36.01 8.19 -1.82
C ALA A 253 -35.64 9.61 -2.31
N ASN A 254 -35.08 10.46 -1.43
CA ASN A 254 -34.66 11.81 -1.83
C ASN A 254 -33.36 11.80 -2.65
N LYS A 255 -32.51 10.78 -2.49
CA LYS A 255 -31.22 10.70 -3.18
C LYS A 255 -31.33 9.96 -4.51
N ILE A 256 -32.20 8.94 -4.62
CA ILE A 256 -32.34 8.13 -5.85
C ILE A 256 -32.78 8.97 -7.05
N ILE A 257 -33.49 10.08 -6.80
CA ILE A 257 -33.91 11.04 -7.83
C ILE A 257 -32.69 11.60 -8.60
N SER A 258 -31.50 11.64 -8.00
CA SER A 258 -30.29 12.10 -8.69
C SER A 258 -29.95 11.28 -9.94
N LEU A 259 -30.43 10.03 -10.04
CA LEU A 259 -30.26 9.21 -11.25
C LEU A 259 -31.01 9.78 -12.46
N SER A 260 -32.06 10.59 -12.23
CA SER A 260 -32.76 11.27 -13.33
C SER A 260 -31.89 12.27 -14.09
N ASN A 261 -30.86 12.83 -13.45
CA ASN A 261 -29.87 13.68 -14.13
C ASN A 261 -29.10 12.94 -15.23
N MET A 262 -29.09 11.61 -15.16
CA MET A 262 -28.43 10.73 -16.14
C MET A 262 -29.46 9.99 -17.04
N GLY A 263 -30.73 10.38 -16.99
CA GLY A 263 -31.79 9.83 -17.82
C GLY A 263 -32.58 8.66 -17.22
N ALA A 264 -32.34 8.27 -15.95
CA ALA A 264 -33.16 7.24 -15.31
C ALA A 264 -34.61 7.71 -15.10
N GLY A 265 -35.60 6.83 -15.32
CA GLY A 265 -37.01 7.12 -15.19
C GLY A 265 -37.52 7.23 -13.73
N VAL A 266 -36.75 7.88 -12.84
CA VAL A 266 -37.05 8.07 -11.43
C VAL A 266 -37.46 9.53 -11.17
N THR A 267 -38.61 9.73 -10.57
CA THR A 267 -39.20 11.06 -10.22
C THR A 267 -39.49 11.17 -8.73
N SER A 268 -39.89 12.33 -8.24
CA SER A 268 -40.33 12.49 -6.87
C SER A 268 -41.51 11.59 -6.50
N ASP A 269 -42.37 11.25 -7.46
CA ASP A 269 -43.61 10.50 -7.25
C ASP A 269 -43.36 8.99 -7.13
N ASN A 270 -42.39 8.44 -7.90
CA ASN A 270 -42.07 7.01 -7.89
C ASN A 270 -40.81 6.65 -7.09
N ALA A 271 -40.00 7.62 -6.61
CA ALA A 271 -38.73 7.40 -5.94
C ALA A 271 -38.79 6.40 -4.77
N ARG A 272 -39.82 6.48 -3.93
CA ARG A 272 -40.00 5.57 -2.79
C ARG A 272 -40.23 4.13 -3.26
N GLN A 273 -40.97 3.94 -4.34
CA GLN A 273 -41.22 2.62 -4.90
C GLN A 273 -40.01 2.07 -5.62
N CYS A 274 -39.26 2.94 -6.29
CA CYS A 274 -37.96 2.55 -6.89
C CYS A 274 -36.98 2.06 -5.81
N VAL A 275 -36.86 2.73 -4.67
CA VAL A 275 -36.05 2.25 -3.53
C VAL A 275 -36.52 0.87 -3.05
N ASN A 276 -37.82 0.65 -2.91
CA ASN A 276 -38.40 -0.64 -2.50
C ASN A 276 -38.10 -1.74 -3.51
N PHE A 277 -38.23 -1.45 -4.80
CA PHE A 277 -37.87 -2.37 -5.88
C PHE A 277 -36.37 -2.73 -5.84
N MET A 278 -35.48 -1.72 -5.78
CA MET A 278 -34.04 -1.93 -5.71
C MET A 278 -33.64 -2.77 -4.50
N ALA A 279 -34.25 -2.52 -3.35
CA ALA A 279 -34.00 -3.30 -2.13
C ALA A 279 -34.45 -4.76 -2.29
N SER A 280 -35.64 -5.01 -2.89
CA SER A 280 -36.17 -6.34 -3.16
C SER A 280 -35.28 -7.09 -4.15
N MET A 281 -34.89 -6.48 -5.27
CA MET A 281 -34.02 -7.04 -6.28
C MET A 281 -32.65 -7.40 -5.71
N MET A 282 -32.00 -6.48 -5.01
CA MET A 282 -30.68 -6.74 -4.41
C MET A 282 -30.72 -7.89 -3.40
N LYS A 283 -31.79 -7.97 -2.59
CA LYS A 283 -31.97 -9.05 -1.62
C LYS A 283 -32.13 -10.41 -2.32
N GLU A 284 -33.03 -10.51 -3.28
CA GLU A 284 -33.33 -11.79 -3.93
C GLU A 284 -32.20 -12.24 -4.86
N SER A 285 -31.57 -11.31 -5.62
CA SER A 285 -30.44 -11.62 -6.48
C SER A 285 -29.17 -11.97 -5.68
N SER A 286 -28.98 -11.34 -4.49
CA SER A 286 -27.85 -11.69 -3.60
C SER A 286 -28.01 -13.10 -3.01
N LYS A 287 -29.23 -13.48 -2.56
CA LYS A 287 -29.51 -14.83 -2.04
C LYS A 287 -29.20 -15.93 -3.06
N ARG A 288 -29.37 -15.63 -4.34
CA ARG A 288 -29.18 -16.58 -5.44
C ARG A 288 -27.80 -16.51 -6.09
N GLY A 289 -26.91 -15.65 -5.57
CA GLY A 289 -25.56 -15.46 -6.11
C GLY A 289 -25.49 -14.77 -7.47
N VAL A 290 -26.60 -14.16 -7.94
CA VAL A 290 -26.66 -13.46 -9.23
C VAL A 290 -26.09 -12.05 -9.12
N LEU A 291 -26.35 -11.34 -8.00
CA LEU A 291 -25.74 -10.04 -7.73
C LEU A 291 -24.26 -10.22 -7.45
N LYS A 292 -23.41 -9.76 -8.38
CA LYS A 292 -21.97 -9.89 -8.26
C LYS A 292 -21.44 -8.97 -7.14
N ILE A 293 -20.74 -9.56 -6.17
CA ILE A 293 -20.05 -8.79 -5.13
C ILE A 293 -18.61 -8.64 -5.56
N VAL A 294 -18.17 -7.38 -5.72
CA VAL A 294 -16.81 -7.02 -6.11
C VAL A 294 -16.13 -6.37 -4.91
N ASN A 295 -15.02 -6.92 -4.48
CA ASN A 295 -14.21 -6.31 -3.43
C ASN A 295 -13.46 -5.11 -4.00
N THR A 296 -13.35 -4.02 -3.23
CA THR A 296 -12.64 -2.82 -3.66
C THR A 296 -11.59 -2.41 -2.65
N LEU A 297 -10.51 -1.84 -3.19
CA LEU A 297 -9.49 -1.13 -2.43
C LEU A 297 -9.50 0.34 -2.86
N ASN A 298 -9.38 1.24 -1.91
CA ASN A 298 -9.35 2.69 -2.17
C ASN A 298 -7.95 3.22 -2.52
N LYS A 299 -6.96 2.33 -2.56
CA LYS A 299 -5.56 2.61 -2.90
C LYS A 299 -5.06 1.62 -3.93
N LEU A 300 -4.14 2.08 -4.75
CA LEU A 300 -3.32 1.23 -5.62
C LEU A 300 -2.23 0.52 -4.80
N GLY A 301 -1.51 -0.38 -5.44
CA GLY A 301 -0.44 -1.14 -4.80
C GLY A 301 -0.93 -2.41 -4.12
N TRP A 302 -0.19 -2.88 -3.12
CA TRP A 302 -0.42 -4.15 -2.45
C TRP A 302 -1.69 -4.17 -1.59
N ASP A 303 -2.36 -5.33 -1.59
CA ASP A 303 -3.28 -5.70 -0.53
C ASP A 303 -2.52 -6.05 0.77
N LYS A 304 -3.27 -6.31 1.86
CA LYS A 304 -2.67 -6.57 3.17
C LYS A 304 -1.78 -7.81 3.24
N ASP A 305 -2.06 -8.79 2.39
CA ASP A 305 -1.41 -10.10 2.40
C ASP A 305 -0.32 -10.21 1.31
N PHE A 306 -0.03 -9.14 0.58
CA PHE A 306 0.90 -9.07 -0.55
C PHE A 306 0.61 -10.09 -1.66
N LYS A 307 -0.68 -10.42 -1.87
CA LYS A 307 -1.12 -11.35 -2.89
C LYS A 307 -1.52 -10.66 -4.19
N ASN A 308 -2.08 -9.47 -4.07
CA ASN A 308 -2.56 -8.68 -5.19
C ASN A 308 -1.92 -7.30 -5.17
N PHE A 309 -1.61 -6.77 -6.36
CA PHE A 309 -1.08 -5.43 -6.56
C PHE A 309 -1.94 -4.69 -7.60
N LEU A 310 -2.79 -3.78 -7.15
CA LEU A 310 -3.65 -2.99 -8.04
C LEU A 310 -2.82 -1.94 -8.80
N PRO A 311 -3.10 -1.69 -10.09
CA PRO A 311 -4.16 -2.29 -10.91
C PRO A 311 -3.75 -3.58 -11.66
N TYR A 312 -2.56 -4.14 -11.45
CA TYR A 312 -2.00 -5.22 -12.24
C TYR A 312 -2.70 -6.58 -11.99
N THR A 313 -3.10 -6.83 -10.76
CA THR A 313 -3.85 -8.04 -10.40
C THR A 313 -5.29 -7.65 -10.05
N THR A 314 -6.27 -8.12 -10.83
CA THR A 314 -7.67 -7.69 -10.73
C THR A 314 -8.65 -8.84 -10.47
N ASP A 315 -8.16 -10.06 -10.17
CA ASP A 315 -9.03 -11.25 -10.04
C ASP A 315 -9.99 -11.14 -8.86
N ASP A 316 -9.50 -10.67 -7.71
CA ASP A 316 -10.27 -10.62 -6.45
C ASP A 316 -10.72 -9.21 -6.06
N TYR A 317 -10.06 -8.18 -6.61
CA TYR A 317 -10.26 -6.79 -6.20
C TYR A 317 -10.24 -5.86 -7.40
N VAL A 318 -10.93 -4.72 -7.26
CA VAL A 318 -10.79 -3.60 -8.20
C VAL A 318 -10.45 -2.32 -7.44
N PHE A 319 -9.81 -1.38 -8.12
CA PHE A 319 -9.61 -0.06 -7.55
C PHE A 319 -10.95 0.66 -7.46
N GLU A 320 -11.31 1.17 -6.28
CA GLU A 320 -12.64 1.73 -6.00
C GLU A 320 -13.01 2.88 -6.94
N ARG A 321 -12.04 3.69 -7.34
CA ARG A 321 -12.20 4.89 -8.14
C ARG A 321 -11.76 4.73 -9.61
N GLN A 322 -11.66 3.50 -10.11
CA GLN A 322 -11.18 3.27 -11.48
C GLN A 322 -12.04 3.99 -12.55
N ASP A 323 -13.35 4.06 -12.34
CA ASP A 323 -14.28 4.74 -13.26
C ASP A 323 -14.22 6.27 -13.14
N GLU A 324 -13.71 6.80 -12.00
CA GLU A 324 -13.56 8.24 -11.76
C GLU A 324 -12.21 8.78 -12.26
N LEU A 325 -11.22 7.91 -12.45
CA LEU A 325 -9.86 8.25 -12.83
C LEU A 325 -9.40 7.46 -14.08
N PRO A 326 -10.15 7.52 -15.19
CA PRO A 326 -9.84 6.74 -16.39
C PRO A 326 -8.47 7.08 -16.97
N ASP A 327 -8.08 8.36 -16.96
CA ASP A 327 -6.78 8.80 -17.48
C ASP A 327 -5.62 8.23 -16.67
N MET A 328 -5.74 8.16 -15.34
CA MET A 328 -4.76 7.54 -14.47
C MET A 328 -4.64 6.03 -14.75
N MET A 329 -5.78 5.35 -14.93
CA MET A 329 -5.78 3.92 -15.23
C MET A 329 -5.16 3.65 -16.61
N ALA A 330 -5.44 4.51 -17.60
CA ALA A 330 -4.83 4.44 -18.93
C ALA A 330 -3.31 4.71 -18.86
N ALA A 331 -2.88 5.68 -18.05
CA ALA A 331 -1.47 5.99 -17.87
C ALA A 331 -0.67 4.83 -17.27
N LEU A 332 -1.27 4.04 -16.38
CA LEU A 332 -0.66 2.87 -15.73
C LEU A 332 -0.81 1.57 -16.55
N SER A 333 -1.44 1.63 -17.73
CA SER A 333 -1.55 0.47 -18.62
C SER A 333 -0.23 0.21 -19.36
N GLU A 334 -0.13 -0.97 -19.95
CA GLU A 334 0.97 -1.32 -20.84
C GLU A 334 0.70 -0.85 -22.26
N GLN A 335 1.75 -0.33 -22.92
CA GLN A 335 1.68 0.04 -24.33
C GLN A 335 2.97 -0.32 -25.05
N GLY A 336 2.86 -0.72 -26.33
CA GLY A 336 3.98 -1.02 -27.21
C GLY A 336 4.54 -2.42 -27.06
N ASP A 337 5.79 -2.63 -27.50
CA ASP A 337 6.47 -3.92 -27.48
C ASP A 337 7.38 -4.06 -26.26
N SER A 338 7.07 -5.04 -25.40
CA SER A 338 7.85 -5.33 -24.19
C SER A 338 9.30 -5.67 -24.49
N LYS A 339 9.58 -6.50 -25.52
CA LYS A 339 10.94 -6.96 -25.84
C LYS A 339 11.82 -5.81 -26.33
N GLU A 340 11.25 -4.96 -27.19
CA GLU A 340 11.97 -3.78 -27.67
C GLU A 340 12.18 -2.77 -26.53
N TRP A 341 11.21 -2.63 -25.62
CA TRP A 341 11.39 -1.81 -24.42
C TRP A 341 12.56 -2.31 -23.57
N TYR A 342 12.58 -3.61 -23.22
CA TYR A 342 13.67 -4.18 -22.42
C TYR A 342 15.03 -4.06 -23.11
N LYS A 343 15.10 -4.31 -24.41
CA LYS A 343 16.32 -4.16 -25.19
C LYS A 343 16.86 -2.74 -25.10
N LYS A 344 16.05 -1.76 -25.43
CA LYS A 344 16.43 -0.34 -25.42
C LYS A 344 16.80 0.13 -24.01
N TYR A 345 16.03 -0.26 -23.00
CA TYR A 345 16.30 0.10 -21.61
C TYR A 345 17.62 -0.51 -21.10
N THR A 346 17.90 -1.75 -21.46
CA THR A 346 19.16 -2.43 -21.11
C THR A 346 20.38 -1.79 -21.82
N GLU A 347 20.21 -1.31 -23.06
CA GLU A 347 21.25 -0.54 -23.77
C GLU A 347 21.60 0.75 -22.98
N ILE A 348 20.61 1.48 -22.45
CA ILE A 348 20.86 2.64 -21.61
C ILE A 348 21.56 2.25 -20.30
N ARG A 349 21.11 1.17 -19.64
CA ARG A 349 21.74 0.67 -18.42
C ARG A 349 23.21 0.29 -18.63
N ALA A 350 23.55 -0.25 -19.80
CA ALA A 350 24.92 -0.64 -20.15
C ALA A 350 25.90 0.56 -20.21
N LEU A 351 25.39 1.79 -20.38
CA LEU A 351 26.20 3.01 -20.32
C LEU A 351 26.68 3.34 -18.89
N ASN A 352 26.18 2.61 -17.89
CA ASN A 352 26.53 2.74 -16.47
C ASN A 352 26.43 4.19 -15.94
N TYR A 353 25.48 4.97 -16.44
CA TYR A 353 25.24 6.34 -15.99
C TYR A 353 24.55 6.34 -14.63
N MET A 354 25.25 6.77 -13.60
CA MET A 354 24.83 6.66 -12.19
C MET A 354 23.47 7.31 -11.88
N PRO A 355 23.12 8.51 -12.42
CA PRO A 355 21.80 9.09 -12.18
C PRO A 355 20.65 8.22 -12.71
N PHE A 356 20.82 7.54 -13.85
CA PHE A 356 19.83 6.63 -14.43
C PHE A 356 19.67 5.36 -13.59
N LYS A 357 20.80 4.81 -13.14
CA LYS A 357 20.85 3.62 -12.28
C LYS A 357 20.13 3.89 -10.94
N LEU A 358 20.44 5.03 -10.30
CA LEU A 358 19.77 5.45 -9.06
C LEU A 358 18.27 5.63 -9.26
N ALA A 359 17.87 6.33 -10.33
CA ALA A 359 16.48 6.58 -10.65
C ALA A 359 15.70 5.28 -10.87
N THR A 360 16.25 4.34 -11.66
CA THR A 360 15.65 3.02 -11.89
C THR A 360 15.44 2.26 -10.57
N ALA A 361 16.48 2.15 -9.76
CA ALA A 361 16.42 1.43 -8.50
C ALA A 361 15.46 2.07 -7.50
N ALA A 362 15.39 3.41 -7.45
CA ALA A 362 14.49 4.15 -6.58
C ALA A 362 13.02 3.94 -6.94
N LEU A 363 12.67 3.90 -8.23
CA LEU A 363 11.31 3.62 -8.65
C LEU A 363 10.87 2.20 -8.25
N LEU A 364 11.69 1.21 -8.55
CA LEU A 364 11.41 -0.20 -8.22
C LEU A 364 11.35 -0.45 -6.71
N ALA A 365 12.13 0.29 -5.93
CA ALA A 365 12.14 0.21 -4.46
C ALA A 365 10.77 0.49 -3.84
N SER A 366 9.92 1.29 -4.49
CA SER A 366 8.57 1.61 -4.01
C SER A 366 7.72 0.36 -3.82
N VAL A 367 7.84 -0.61 -4.71
CA VAL A 367 7.06 -1.86 -4.68
C VAL A 367 7.42 -2.74 -3.48
N ILE A 368 8.70 -2.83 -3.13
CA ILE A 368 9.16 -3.71 -2.05
C ILE A 368 9.13 -3.05 -0.66
N LEU A 369 9.09 -1.72 -0.62
CA LEU A 369 9.14 -0.93 0.62
C LEU A 369 8.09 -1.37 1.66
N PRO A 370 6.80 -1.58 1.32
CA PRO A 370 5.79 -1.96 2.29
C PRO A 370 5.95 -3.38 2.85
N MET A 371 6.71 -4.24 2.17
CA MET A 371 6.99 -5.61 2.62
C MET A 371 8.02 -5.66 3.75
N LEU A 372 8.75 -4.55 3.95
CA LEU A 372 9.86 -4.46 4.89
C LEU A 372 9.42 -3.82 6.22
N PRO A 373 9.75 -4.42 7.37
CA PRO A 373 9.32 -3.91 8.66
C PRO A 373 10.00 -2.57 8.98
N LYS A 374 9.22 -1.59 9.45
CA LYS A 374 9.71 -0.30 9.96
C LYS A 374 10.56 0.50 8.95
N GLN A 375 10.25 0.39 7.67
CA GLN A 375 10.88 1.24 6.66
C GLN A 375 10.03 2.49 6.43
N ASP A 376 10.70 3.63 6.34
CA ASP A 376 10.10 4.90 5.96
C ASP A 376 10.19 5.10 4.44
N SER A 377 9.28 5.86 3.87
CA SER A 377 9.39 6.40 2.51
C SER A 377 10.69 7.19 2.37
N PHE A 378 11.29 7.21 1.20
CA PHE A 378 12.49 7.99 0.93
C PHE A 378 12.47 8.62 -0.46
N ILE A 379 13.39 9.53 -0.69
CA ILE A 379 13.47 10.33 -1.90
C ILE A 379 14.84 10.14 -2.53
N ALA A 380 14.88 9.84 -3.83
CA ALA A 380 16.09 9.99 -4.65
C ALA A 380 16.04 11.38 -5.30
N ASN A 381 17.07 12.19 -5.09
CA ASN A 381 17.13 13.56 -5.62
C ASN A 381 18.29 13.71 -6.60
N LEU A 382 17.96 13.89 -7.87
CA LEU A 382 18.91 14.27 -8.92
C LEU A 382 19.00 15.80 -8.97
N TYR A 383 20.14 16.36 -8.60
CA TYR A 383 20.30 17.82 -8.57
C TYR A 383 21.52 18.28 -9.35
N GLY A 384 21.52 19.50 -9.84
CA GLY A 384 22.62 20.09 -10.63
C GLY A 384 22.11 21.09 -11.66
N GLY A 385 23.02 21.62 -12.48
CA GLY A 385 22.72 22.62 -13.50
C GLY A 385 21.64 22.20 -14.50
N SER A 386 21.04 23.17 -15.18
CA SER A 386 20.10 22.91 -16.27
C SER A 386 20.84 22.29 -17.47
N GLY A 387 20.12 21.52 -18.31
CA GLY A 387 20.65 20.99 -19.56
C GLY A 387 21.40 19.65 -19.46
N TYR A 388 21.71 19.14 -18.28
CA TYR A 388 22.43 17.86 -18.12
C TYR A 388 21.57 16.60 -18.36
N GLY A 389 20.28 16.75 -18.68
CA GLY A 389 19.39 15.64 -19.03
C GLY A 389 18.64 15.00 -17.86
N LYS A 390 18.54 15.67 -16.70
CA LYS A 390 17.79 15.18 -15.54
C LYS A 390 16.34 14.83 -15.93
N SER A 391 15.62 15.75 -16.58
CA SER A 391 14.22 15.52 -17.00
C SER A 391 14.09 14.36 -18.00
N ALA A 392 15.07 14.20 -18.91
CA ALA A 392 15.10 13.06 -19.83
C ALA A 392 15.22 11.73 -19.08
N VAL A 393 16.12 11.67 -18.09
CA VAL A 393 16.25 10.49 -17.20
C VAL A 393 14.92 10.21 -16.51
N LEU A 394 14.29 11.23 -15.89
CA LEU A 394 13.01 11.07 -15.20
C LEU A 394 11.92 10.54 -16.15
N SER A 395 11.82 11.08 -17.35
CA SER A 395 10.84 10.65 -18.35
C SER A 395 11.03 9.21 -18.78
N ILE A 396 12.29 8.79 -19.06
CA ILE A 396 12.56 7.43 -19.49
C ILE A 396 12.29 6.43 -18.35
N VAL A 397 12.75 6.70 -17.14
CA VAL A 397 12.52 5.77 -16.02
C VAL A 397 11.04 5.70 -15.61
N CYS A 398 10.25 6.76 -15.86
CA CYS A 398 8.80 6.75 -15.66
C CYS A 398 8.13 5.59 -16.41
N THR A 399 8.64 5.25 -17.59
CA THR A 399 8.09 4.18 -18.46
C THR A 399 8.19 2.78 -17.88
N ILE A 400 8.88 2.61 -16.76
CA ILE A 400 8.83 1.36 -15.98
C ILE A 400 7.37 1.04 -15.57
N PHE A 401 6.61 2.05 -15.12
CA PHE A 401 5.27 1.89 -14.55
C PHE A 401 4.15 2.60 -15.32
N SER A 402 4.45 3.66 -16.06
CA SER A 402 3.46 4.60 -16.57
C SER A 402 3.94 5.24 -17.86
N ASN A 403 3.01 5.84 -18.61
CA ASN A 403 3.42 6.79 -19.64
C ASN A 403 4.18 7.98 -19.01
N MET A 404 4.90 8.74 -19.81
CA MET A 404 5.70 9.87 -19.35
C MET A 404 4.96 11.23 -19.44
N ASP A 405 3.66 11.22 -19.78
CA ASP A 405 2.86 12.45 -19.87
C ASP A 405 2.41 12.88 -18.46
N ASN A 406 2.86 14.05 -18.02
CA ASN A 406 2.50 14.61 -16.73
C ASN A 406 1.03 15.09 -16.64
N LYS A 407 0.31 15.17 -17.76
CA LYS A 407 -1.10 15.58 -17.82
C LYS A 407 -2.07 14.41 -17.70
N SER A 408 -1.61 13.20 -17.95
CA SER A 408 -2.45 12.00 -17.99
C SER A 408 -2.76 11.39 -16.61
N GLY A 409 -2.28 12.00 -15.51
CA GLY A 409 -2.52 11.48 -14.16
C GLY A 409 -1.70 10.26 -13.77
N GLY A 410 -0.61 9.93 -14.50
CA GLY A 410 0.35 8.87 -14.18
C GLY A 410 1.25 9.23 -12.99
N ILE A 411 2.32 8.46 -12.81
CA ILE A 411 3.28 8.67 -11.69
C ILE A 411 4.17 9.90 -11.86
N PHE A 412 4.22 10.49 -13.06
CA PHE A 412 4.93 11.73 -13.34
C PHE A 412 4.01 12.90 -13.00
N LEU A 413 4.31 13.61 -11.91
CA LEU A 413 3.45 14.65 -11.37
C LEU A 413 3.93 16.04 -11.75
N ASP A 414 2.99 16.94 -12.01
CA ASP A 414 3.28 18.35 -12.24
C ASP A 414 3.77 19.04 -10.96
N SER A 415 4.81 19.87 -11.09
CA SER A 415 5.32 20.71 -10.01
C SER A 415 4.32 21.77 -9.51
N GLU A 416 3.27 22.08 -10.29
CA GLU A 416 2.20 23.01 -9.92
C GLU A 416 1.12 22.41 -9.00
N ASN A 417 1.18 21.12 -8.68
CA ASN A 417 0.27 20.49 -7.75
C ASN A 417 0.28 21.14 -6.37
N THR A 418 -0.92 21.42 -5.84
CA THR A 418 -1.01 21.89 -4.46
C THR A 418 -0.55 20.81 -3.47
N PRO A 419 0.00 21.17 -2.30
CA PRO A 419 0.39 20.18 -1.29
C PRO A 419 -0.74 19.21 -0.89
N THR A 420 -1.99 19.67 -0.92
CA THR A 420 -3.16 18.83 -0.62
C THR A 420 -3.49 17.85 -1.74
N SER A 421 -3.37 18.28 -3.00
CA SER A 421 -3.52 17.41 -4.17
C SER A 421 -2.44 16.33 -4.16
N LEU A 422 -1.18 16.71 -3.94
CA LEU A 422 -0.05 15.80 -3.87
C LEU A 422 -0.22 14.77 -2.73
N GLU A 423 -0.74 15.20 -1.57
CA GLU A 423 -1.04 14.31 -0.44
C GLU A 423 -2.09 13.24 -0.82
N LEU A 424 -3.15 13.65 -1.52
CA LEU A 424 -4.19 12.74 -2.00
C LEU A 424 -3.65 11.78 -3.07
N THR A 425 -2.84 12.30 -3.99
CA THR A 425 -2.20 11.50 -5.04
C THR A 425 -1.29 10.44 -4.44
N CYS A 426 -0.42 10.82 -3.47
CA CYS A 426 0.44 9.86 -2.78
C CYS A 426 -0.36 8.79 -2.01
N ASP A 427 -1.50 9.16 -1.40
CA ASP A 427 -2.38 8.20 -0.73
C ASP A 427 -3.05 7.24 -1.72
N THR A 428 -3.42 7.73 -2.91
CA THR A 428 -4.01 6.93 -3.98
C THR A 428 -3.00 5.96 -4.58
N PHE A 429 -1.81 6.44 -4.94
CA PHE A 429 -0.74 5.60 -5.51
C PHE A 429 -0.15 4.62 -4.49
N ASN A 430 -0.06 5.02 -3.22
CA ASN A 430 0.36 4.21 -2.07
C ASN A 430 1.72 3.51 -2.24
N ASN A 431 1.82 2.41 -3.02
CA ASN A 431 3.07 1.65 -3.23
C ASN A 431 3.70 1.85 -4.61
N PHE A 432 3.09 2.69 -5.46
CA PHE A 432 3.75 3.17 -6.67
C PHE A 432 4.73 4.29 -6.35
N PRO A 433 5.81 4.44 -7.13
CA PRO A 433 6.67 5.62 -7.02
C PRO A 433 5.95 6.87 -7.53
N VAL A 434 6.45 8.05 -7.13
CA VAL A 434 6.05 9.33 -7.72
C VAL A 434 7.28 10.08 -8.23
N ILE A 435 7.13 10.79 -9.34
CA ILE A 435 8.19 11.57 -9.97
C ILE A 435 7.78 13.04 -9.96
N LEU A 436 8.71 13.90 -9.55
CA LEU A 436 8.50 15.35 -9.46
C LEU A 436 9.69 16.04 -10.16
N ASP A 437 9.41 16.68 -11.29
CA ASP A 437 10.43 17.38 -12.05
C ASP A 437 10.51 18.86 -11.69
N ASP A 438 11.74 19.40 -11.70
CA ASP A 438 12.09 20.81 -11.56
C ASP A 438 11.43 21.55 -10.39
N VAL A 439 11.67 21.06 -9.22
CA VAL A 439 11.12 21.58 -7.96
C VAL A 439 11.74 22.90 -7.51
N SER A 440 12.71 23.41 -8.24
CA SER A 440 13.42 24.67 -7.96
C SER A 440 12.72 25.91 -8.51
N LYS A 441 11.77 25.74 -9.46
CA LYS A 441 11.08 26.85 -10.11
C LYS A 441 10.05 27.53 -9.21
N GLY A 442 10.06 28.85 -9.19
CA GLY A 442 9.08 29.68 -8.51
C GLY A 442 9.67 30.61 -7.43
N ASP A 443 8.78 31.39 -6.82
CA ASP A 443 9.11 32.27 -5.71
C ASP A 443 9.43 31.51 -4.42
N GLN A 444 9.91 32.19 -3.40
CA GLN A 444 10.29 31.55 -2.12
C GLN A 444 9.13 30.82 -1.42
N ASP A 445 7.89 31.32 -1.56
CA ASP A 445 6.71 30.68 -0.98
C ASP A 445 6.34 29.38 -1.69
N LYS A 446 6.46 29.31 -3.01
CA LYS A 446 6.27 28.08 -3.79
C LYS A 446 7.35 27.07 -3.42
N LYS A 447 8.62 27.46 -3.36
CA LYS A 447 9.73 26.59 -2.92
C LYS A 447 9.49 25.99 -1.54
N ARG A 448 9.07 26.82 -0.57
CA ARG A 448 8.77 26.35 0.80
C ARG A 448 7.62 25.35 0.82
N LYS A 449 6.48 25.65 0.16
CA LYS A 449 5.32 24.75 0.08
C LYS A 449 5.69 23.42 -0.55
N PHE A 450 6.51 23.46 -1.58
CA PHE A 450 6.98 22.26 -2.26
C PHE A 450 7.90 21.42 -1.36
N GLN A 451 8.85 22.05 -0.67
CA GLN A 451 9.71 21.35 0.29
C GLN A 451 8.91 20.71 1.42
N GLU A 452 7.87 21.38 1.94
CA GLU A 452 6.95 20.78 2.91
C GLU A 452 6.27 19.54 2.33
N ALA A 453 5.88 19.56 1.05
CA ALA A 453 5.26 18.44 0.37
C ALA A 453 6.25 17.27 0.18
N VAL A 454 7.47 17.55 -0.25
CA VAL A 454 8.54 16.55 -0.38
C VAL A 454 8.86 15.91 0.97
N MET A 455 8.90 16.70 2.04
CA MET A 455 9.11 16.18 3.37
C MET A 455 7.94 15.35 3.90
N MET A 456 6.71 15.69 3.51
CA MET A 456 5.52 14.89 3.77
C MET A 456 5.66 13.51 3.10
N ILE A 457 6.12 13.46 1.85
CA ILE A 457 6.38 12.21 1.12
C ILE A 457 7.42 11.37 1.87
N ALA A 458 8.56 11.97 2.24
CA ALA A 458 9.62 11.28 2.98
C ALA A 458 9.14 10.71 4.33
N ASN A 459 8.14 11.34 4.95
CA ASN A 459 7.54 10.85 6.19
C ASN A 459 6.44 9.78 5.98
N GLY A 460 6.02 9.50 4.74
CA GLY A 460 4.98 8.52 4.40
C GLY A 460 3.60 8.83 4.97
N ARG A 461 3.33 10.11 5.32
CA ARG A 461 2.09 10.49 6.00
C ARG A 461 1.73 11.95 5.82
N GLY A 462 0.45 12.19 5.56
CA GLY A 462 -0.11 13.51 5.40
C GLY A 462 -0.28 14.30 6.70
N LYS A 463 -0.79 15.52 6.59
CA LYS A 463 -1.08 16.41 7.74
C LYS A 463 -2.35 15.98 8.46
N ASN A 464 -2.40 16.10 9.79
CA ASN A 464 -3.63 15.94 10.54
C ASN A 464 -4.58 17.11 10.28
N ARG A 465 -5.85 16.83 9.97
CA ARG A 465 -6.89 17.84 9.75
C ARG A 465 -8.14 17.49 10.56
N ALA A 466 -8.84 18.51 11.05
CA ALA A 466 -10.17 18.34 11.64
C ALA A 466 -11.26 18.42 10.54
N THR A 467 -12.34 17.71 10.76
CA THR A 467 -13.57 17.88 9.97
C THR A 467 -14.33 19.14 10.42
N LYS A 468 -15.33 19.58 9.64
CA LYS A 468 -16.20 20.69 10.02
C LYS A 468 -16.89 20.46 11.39
N ASP A 469 -17.13 19.21 11.76
CA ASP A 469 -17.73 18.78 13.03
C ASP A 469 -16.72 18.57 14.14
N LEU A 470 -15.51 19.15 14.05
CA LEU A 470 -14.41 19.04 15.02
C LEU A 470 -13.95 17.60 15.31
N LYS A 471 -14.27 16.65 14.43
CA LYS A 471 -13.73 15.29 14.48
C LYS A 471 -12.41 15.24 13.75
N GLN A 472 -11.50 14.41 14.22
CA GLN A 472 -10.21 14.20 13.54
C GLN A 472 -10.44 13.44 12.23
N ARG A 473 -10.07 14.04 11.09
CA ARG A 473 -10.08 13.37 9.79
C ARG A 473 -9.02 12.28 9.79
N LYS A 474 -9.32 11.13 9.19
CA LYS A 474 -8.32 10.07 9.00
C LYS A 474 -7.10 10.64 8.27
N ARG A 475 -5.92 10.45 8.84
CA ARG A 475 -4.66 10.86 8.24
C ARG A 475 -4.33 9.95 7.06
N TYR A 476 -3.91 10.52 5.97
CA TYR A 476 -3.37 9.78 4.84
C TYR A 476 -2.05 9.11 5.24
N ILE A 477 -1.88 7.85 4.87
CA ILE A 477 -0.68 7.04 5.14
C ILE A 477 -0.35 6.27 3.88
N PHE A 478 0.88 6.39 3.40
CA PHE A 478 1.37 5.75 2.20
C PHE A 478 2.81 5.28 2.40
N SER A 479 3.23 4.31 1.59
CA SER A 479 4.58 3.74 1.63
C SER A 479 5.09 3.69 0.20
N LEU A 480 5.83 4.72 -0.21
CA LEU A 480 6.33 4.89 -1.58
C LEU A 480 7.70 5.57 -1.59
N THR A 481 8.34 5.54 -2.73
CA THR A 481 9.55 6.31 -3.03
C THR A 481 9.21 7.48 -3.96
N ALA A 482 9.95 8.59 -3.83
CA ALA A 482 9.86 9.68 -4.79
C ALA A 482 11.19 9.88 -5.51
N LEU A 483 11.12 10.17 -6.80
CA LEU A 483 12.24 10.61 -7.60
C LEU A 483 12.03 12.10 -7.91
N VAL A 484 13.01 12.92 -7.57
CA VAL A 484 12.89 14.39 -7.65
C VAL A 484 14.06 14.96 -8.40
N SER A 485 13.80 15.88 -9.37
CA SER A 485 14.86 16.70 -9.94
C SER A 485 14.85 18.12 -9.36
N SER A 486 16.02 18.73 -9.27
CA SER A 486 16.19 20.09 -8.75
C SER A 486 17.50 20.71 -9.25
N GLU A 487 17.65 22.04 -9.16
CA GLU A 487 18.92 22.69 -9.41
C GLU A 487 19.89 22.56 -8.24
N GLN A 488 19.36 22.53 -7.01
CA GLN A 488 20.13 22.37 -5.78
C GLN A 488 19.55 21.21 -4.96
N VAL A 489 20.37 20.62 -4.10
CA VAL A 489 19.89 19.55 -3.23
C VAL A 489 18.70 20.06 -2.38
N ILE A 490 17.60 19.28 -2.38
CA ILE A 490 16.35 19.68 -1.73
C ILE A 490 16.46 19.80 -0.20
N THR A 491 17.56 19.33 0.38
CA THR A 491 17.81 19.36 1.83
C THR A 491 18.56 20.62 2.30
N LYS A 492 18.89 21.55 1.38
CA LYS A 492 19.86 22.63 1.67
C LYS A 492 19.40 23.62 2.74
N ASP A 493 18.15 24.08 2.68
CA ASP A 493 17.78 25.31 3.42
C ASP A 493 16.75 25.12 4.55
N TYR A 494 15.99 24.00 4.62
CA TYR A 494 14.79 23.93 5.48
C TYR A 494 14.52 22.58 6.14
N THR A 495 15.50 21.69 6.20
CA THR A 495 15.25 20.34 6.70
C THR A 495 15.78 20.11 8.10
N THR A 496 14.93 19.56 8.98
CA THR A 496 15.38 19.03 10.28
C THR A 496 16.31 17.83 10.08
N ASN A 497 17.24 17.64 10.99
CA ASN A 497 18.26 16.56 10.90
C ASN A 497 17.68 15.18 10.56
N GLY A 498 16.46 14.85 11.03
CA GLY A 498 15.84 13.55 10.75
C GLY A 498 15.39 13.35 9.30
N SER A 499 15.04 14.42 8.59
CA SER A 499 14.51 14.36 7.23
C SER A 499 15.60 14.23 6.17
N ILE A 500 16.80 14.76 6.45
CA ILE A 500 17.95 14.71 5.54
C ILE A 500 18.30 13.26 5.20
N TYR A 501 18.24 12.37 6.18
CA TYR A 501 18.60 10.98 6.02
C TYR A 501 17.57 10.15 5.22
N ARG A 502 16.42 10.74 4.87
CA ARG A 502 15.43 10.14 3.96
C ARG A 502 15.58 10.59 2.52
N VAL A 503 16.59 11.38 2.23
CA VAL A 503 16.95 11.84 0.88
C VAL A 503 18.27 11.19 0.48
N LEU A 504 18.30 10.57 -0.69
CA LEU A 504 19.49 10.06 -1.34
C LEU A 504 19.86 11.05 -2.47
N PRO A 505 20.78 11.98 -2.20
CA PRO A 505 21.14 13.00 -3.17
C PRO A 505 22.17 12.49 -4.16
N LYS A 506 21.98 12.78 -5.46
CA LYS A 506 22.99 12.58 -6.51
C LYS A 506 23.18 13.87 -7.28
N GLN A 507 24.37 14.43 -7.19
CA GLN A 507 24.76 15.54 -8.02
C GLN A 507 24.98 15.08 -9.47
N VAL A 508 24.34 15.76 -10.42
CA VAL A 508 24.47 15.50 -11.85
C VAL A 508 25.44 16.54 -12.41
N GLU A 509 26.67 16.09 -12.69
CA GLU A 509 27.79 16.90 -13.18
C GLU A 509 28.15 16.59 -14.64
N GLU A 510 27.70 15.44 -15.13
CA GLU A 510 27.92 14.96 -16.48
C GLU A 510 26.62 14.95 -17.28
N TYR A 511 26.72 15.18 -18.57
CA TYR A 511 25.57 15.06 -19.47
C TYR A 511 25.06 13.62 -19.53
N PHE A 512 23.74 13.48 -19.61
CA PHE A 512 23.16 12.19 -19.98
C PHE A 512 23.75 11.74 -21.32
N PRO A 513 24.26 10.49 -21.49
CA PRO A 513 25.04 10.07 -22.64
C PRO A 513 24.42 10.38 -24.01
N TYR A 514 23.10 10.34 -24.12
CA TYR A 514 22.36 10.67 -25.35
C TYR A 514 22.38 12.17 -25.69
N LEU A 515 22.75 13.02 -24.75
CA LEU A 515 23.00 14.46 -24.96
C LEU A 515 24.48 14.78 -25.21
N ASP A 516 25.37 13.86 -24.89
CA ASP A 516 26.82 14.05 -25.04
C ASP A 516 27.34 13.48 -26.36
N LYS A 517 27.01 14.13 -27.45
CA LYS A 517 27.47 13.72 -28.80
C LYS A 517 28.97 13.78 -29.01
N LYS A 518 29.70 14.47 -28.14
CA LYS A 518 31.15 14.54 -28.19
C LYS A 518 31.77 13.21 -27.71
N ASN A 519 31.29 12.65 -26.63
CA ASN A 519 31.81 11.42 -26.05
C ASN A 519 31.05 10.18 -26.56
N TYR A 520 29.82 10.34 -27.01
CA TYR A 520 28.92 9.27 -27.48
C TYR A 520 28.33 9.59 -28.86
N PRO A 521 29.15 9.72 -29.93
CA PRO A 521 28.71 10.15 -31.26
C PRO A 521 27.75 9.15 -31.93
N ASP A 522 27.87 7.86 -31.58
CA ASP A 522 27.10 6.77 -32.21
C ASP A 522 25.72 6.54 -31.59
N LEU A 523 25.41 7.15 -30.44
CA LEU A 523 24.08 7.05 -29.86
C LEU A 523 23.05 7.81 -30.69
N GLU A 524 21.82 7.32 -30.74
CA GLU A 524 20.70 8.02 -31.38
C GLU A 524 20.40 9.38 -30.71
N ASN A 525 19.60 10.23 -31.35
CA ASN A 525 19.19 11.50 -30.77
C ASN A 525 18.27 11.28 -29.58
N ILE A 526 18.31 12.21 -28.64
CA ILE A 526 17.48 12.15 -27.42
C ILE A 526 15.99 12.22 -27.77
N GLU A 527 15.60 12.94 -28.81
CA GLU A 527 14.23 13.07 -29.27
C GLU A 527 13.68 11.72 -29.77
N ASP A 528 14.47 10.97 -30.54
CA ASP A 528 14.12 9.63 -31.03
C ASP A 528 13.97 8.64 -29.88
N LEU A 529 14.86 8.71 -28.89
CA LEU A 529 14.80 7.92 -27.68
C LEU A 529 13.52 8.21 -26.86
N ILE A 530 13.22 9.48 -26.66
CA ILE A 530 12.01 9.91 -25.92
C ILE A 530 10.77 9.46 -26.69
N TRP A 531 10.73 9.66 -28.02
CA TRP A 531 9.60 9.22 -28.86
C TRP A 531 9.37 7.71 -28.77
N PHE A 532 10.46 6.91 -28.75
CA PHE A 532 10.36 5.47 -28.56
C PHE A 532 9.68 5.13 -27.22
N PHE A 533 10.12 5.72 -26.12
CA PHE A 533 9.58 5.45 -24.80
C PHE A 533 8.19 6.04 -24.56
N GLN A 534 7.78 7.09 -25.28
CA GLN A 534 6.39 7.57 -25.28
C GLN A 534 5.41 6.52 -25.80
N ASN A 535 5.87 5.66 -26.71
CA ASN A 535 5.05 4.63 -27.35
C ASN A 535 5.27 3.22 -26.75
N ASN A 536 6.19 3.07 -25.81
CA ASN A 536 6.51 1.79 -25.17
C ASN A 536 6.71 2.01 -23.67
N TYR A 537 5.76 1.54 -22.84
CA TYR A 537 5.82 1.75 -21.39
C TYR A 537 4.98 0.73 -20.62
N GLY A 538 5.15 0.67 -19.28
CA GLY A 538 4.31 -0.07 -18.32
C GLY A 538 4.68 -1.54 -18.10
N HIS A 539 5.53 -2.12 -18.95
CA HIS A 539 5.84 -3.56 -18.91
C HIS A 539 6.68 -3.96 -17.70
N CYS A 540 7.78 -3.25 -17.47
CA CYS A 540 8.77 -3.63 -16.45
C CYS A 540 8.19 -3.57 -15.03
N GLY A 541 7.32 -2.60 -14.74
CA GLY A 541 6.69 -2.46 -13.43
C GLY A 541 5.82 -3.66 -13.08
N ARG A 542 5.03 -4.15 -14.03
CA ARG A 542 4.23 -5.36 -13.87
C ARG A 542 5.09 -6.60 -13.66
N ASP A 543 6.09 -6.80 -14.53
CA ASP A 543 6.99 -7.95 -14.43
C ASP A 543 7.75 -7.96 -13.10
N PHE A 544 8.14 -6.78 -12.62
CA PHE A 544 8.80 -6.63 -11.32
C PHE A 544 7.87 -7.00 -10.16
N VAL A 545 6.62 -6.54 -10.19
CA VAL A 545 5.61 -6.89 -9.19
C VAL A 545 5.36 -8.41 -9.16
N GLU A 546 5.18 -9.04 -10.33
CA GLU A 546 5.00 -10.48 -10.40
C GLU A 546 6.21 -11.23 -9.85
N LYS A 547 7.42 -10.75 -10.14
CA LYS A 547 8.64 -11.36 -9.61
C LYS A 547 8.77 -11.21 -8.10
N VAL A 548 8.45 -10.04 -7.57
CA VAL A 548 8.41 -9.78 -6.12
C VAL A 548 7.38 -10.70 -5.43
N LYS A 549 6.22 -10.88 -6.05
CA LYS A 549 5.17 -11.80 -5.57
C LYS A 549 5.65 -13.26 -5.55
N GLU A 550 6.32 -13.73 -6.61
CA GLU A 550 6.91 -15.07 -6.67
C GLU A 550 7.97 -15.29 -5.58
N LEU A 551 8.85 -14.33 -5.36
CA LEU A 551 9.90 -14.41 -4.33
C LEU A 551 9.30 -14.42 -2.91
N GLY A 552 8.19 -13.73 -2.70
CA GLY A 552 7.51 -13.60 -1.43
C GLY A 552 8.23 -12.72 -0.40
N GLN A 553 7.48 -12.27 0.59
CA GLN A 553 7.95 -11.31 1.60
C GLN A 553 9.21 -11.78 2.33
N GLN A 554 9.27 -13.05 2.72
CA GLN A 554 10.41 -13.59 3.50
C GLN A 554 11.74 -13.47 2.73
N ASN A 555 11.77 -13.82 1.44
CA ASN A 555 12.96 -13.72 0.61
C ASN A 555 13.40 -12.25 0.45
N ILE A 556 12.43 -11.33 0.24
CA ILE A 556 12.70 -9.89 0.16
C ILE A 556 13.34 -9.38 1.46
N MET A 557 12.83 -9.79 2.63
CA MET A 557 13.38 -9.42 3.94
C MET A 557 14.81 -9.94 4.14
N GLU A 558 15.08 -11.16 3.73
CA GLU A 558 16.43 -11.76 3.85
C GLU A 558 17.46 -11.06 2.96
N ARG A 559 17.10 -10.73 1.71
CA ARG A 559 17.94 -9.93 0.81
C ARG A 559 18.19 -8.55 1.40
N ASN A 560 17.13 -7.88 1.85
CA ASN A 560 17.25 -6.55 2.45
C ASN A 560 18.12 -6.55 3.71
N LYS A 561 18.07 -7.59 4.53
CA LYS A 561 18.94 -7.72 5.70
C LYS A 561 20.42 -7.75 5.31
N LYS A 562 20.79 -8.54 4.30
CA LYS A 562 22.17 -8.60 3.79
C LYS A 562 22.62 -7.23 3.26
N ASN A 563 21.76 -6.57 2.49
CA ASN A 563 22.04 -5.25 1.95
C ASN A 563 22.16 -4.18 3.04
N LEU A 564 21.36 -4.28 4.11
CA LEU A 564 21.46 -3.40 5.26
C LEU A 564 22.80 -3.58 6.01
N GLU A 565 23.26 -4.80 6.17
CA GLU A 565 24.58 -5.10 6.76
C GLU A 565 25.70 -4.51 5.91
N ARG A 566 25.66 -4.68 4.57
CA ARG A 566 26.60 -4.06 3.62
C ARG A 566 26.59 -2.54 3.73
N ALA A 567 25.43 -1.91 3.66
CA ALA A 567 25.31 -0.46 3.72
C ALA A 567 25.78 0.13 5.06
N ARG A 568 25.48 -0.53 6.19
CA ARG A 568 25.96 -0.12 7.52
C ARG A 568 27.47 -0.25 7.66
N LYS A 569 28.04 -1.34 7.16
CA LYS A 569 29.49 -1.54 7.16
C LYS A 569 30.18 -0.46 6.35
N LEU A 570 29.71 -0.22 5.13
CA LEU A 570 30.24 0.81 4.24
C LEU A 570 30.17 2.21 4.87
N ALA A 571 29.03 2.56 5.44
CA ALA A 571 28.84 3.84 6.13
C ALA A 571 29.84 4.01 7.29
N LYS A 572 30.00 2.98 8.12
CA LYS A 572 30.90 3.01 9.28
C LYS A 572 32.38 3.15 8.87
N GLU A 573 32.82 2.40 7.87
CA GLU A 573 34.22 2.40 7.39
C GLU A 573 34.61 3.72 6.72
N ASN A 574 33.62 4.47 6.18
CA ASN A 574 33.85 5.72 5.48
C ASN A 574 33.33 6.95 6.24
N GLY A 575 33.15 6.86 7.55
CA GLY A 575 32.74 7.98 8.38
C GLY A 575 31.39 8.60 8.00
N ARG A 576 30.48 7.81 7.39
CA ARG A 576 29.11 8.24 7.08
C ARG A 576 28.17 7.85 8.21
N GLU A 577 27.05 8.58 8.36
CA GLU A 577 26.04 8.19 9.32
C GLU A 577 25.21 7.00 8.82
N GLY A 578 25.05 5.98 9.67
CA GLY A 578 24.31 4.75 9.32
C GLY A 578 22.78 4.92 9.14
N ARG A 579 22.24 6.13 9.30
CA ARG A 579 20.78 6.38 9.21
C ARG A 579 20.23 6.18 7.80
N GLN A 580 21.00 6.50 6.76
CA GLN A 580 20.59 6.26 5.37
C GLN A 580 20.74 4.79 4.94
N ALA A 581 21.46 3.98 5.70
CA ALA A 581 21.68 2.57 5.35
C ALA A 581 20.38 1.79 5.15
N THR A 582 19.29 2.18 5.81
CA THR A 582 17.96 1.55 5.63
C THR A 582 17.40 1.81 4.23
N SER A 583 17.39 3.06 3.76
CA SER A 583 16.90 3.43 2.43
C SER A 583 17.80 2.83 1.32
N ILE A 584 19.12 2.85 1.54
CA ILE A 584 20.07 2.24 0.62
C ILE A 584 19.89 0.72 0.53
N ALA A 585 19.61 0.04 1.63
CA ALA A 585 19.32 -1.39 1.61
C ALA A 585 18.09 -1.73 0.78
N VAL A 586 17.02 -0.93 0.89
CA VAL A 586 15.81 -1.10 0.07
C VAL A 586 16.12 -0.89 -1.41
N LEU A 587 16.84 0.19 -1.72
CA LEU A 587 17.30 0.51 -3.08
C LEU A 587 18.11 -0.63 -3.69
N LEU A 588 19.12 -1.13 -2.97
CA LEU A 588 19.96 -2.26 -3.40
C LEU A 588 19.14 -3.54 -3.61
N THR A 589 18.18 -3.81 -2.74
CA THR A 589 17.36 -5.01 -2.85
C THR A 589 16.48 -4.96 -4.10
N ALA A 590 15.91 -3.80 -4.42
CA ALA A 590 15.14 -3.62 -5.65
C ALA A 590 16.03 -3.75 -6.90
N ASP A 591 17.20 -3.12 -6.91
CA ASP A 591 18.15 -3.20 -8.01
C ASP A 591 18.66 -4.63 -8.24
N GLU A 592 19.00 -5.36 -7.18
CA GLU A 592 19.43 -6.76 -7.28
C GLU A 592 18.35 -7.65 -7.90
N ILE A 593 17.09 -7.50 -7.48
CA ILE A 593 15.98 -8.29 -8.03
C ILE A 593 15.78 -7.94 -9.51
N ALA A 594 15.78 -6.67 -9.86
CA ALA A 594 15.61 -6.24 -11.24
C ALA A 594 16.79 -6.70 -12.13
N THR A 595 18.01 -6.54 -11.66
CA THR A 595 19.22 -6.97 -12.37
C THR A 595 19.29 -8.48 -12.56
N GLU A 596 18.91 -9.26 -11.53
CA GLU A 596 18.97 -10.72 -11.57
C GLU A 596 17.88 -11.33 -12.47
N PHE A 597 16.66 -10.82 -12.40
CA PHE A 597 15.52 -11.50 -12.99
C PHE A 597 14.97 -10.82 -14.25
N LEU A 598 15.01 -9.49 -14.33
CA LEU A 598 14.43 -8.74 -15.44
C LEU A 598 15.49 -8.34 -16.49
N PHE A 599 16.45 -7.50 -16.10
CA PHE A 599 17.44 -6.98 -17.06
C PHE A 599 18.54 -7.98 -17.39
N LYS A 600 18.96 -8.81 -16.45
CA LYS A 600 20.01 -9.84 -16.59
C LYS A 600 21.34 -9.28 -17.11
N ASP A 601 21.63 -8.03 -16.80
CA ASP A 601 22.73 -7.25 -17.33
C ASP A 601 23.96 -7.20 -16.38
N GLY A 602 23.81 -7.68 -15.16
CA GLY A 602 24.86 -7.69 -14.16
C GLY A 602 25.23 -6.32 -13.58
N GLN A 603 24.52 -5.26 -13.94
CA GLN A 603 24.77 -3.89 -13.49
C GLN A 603 24.42 -3.74 -12.01
N LYS A 604 25.43 -3.68 -11.13
CA LYS A 604 25.26 -3.55 -9.68
C LYS A 604 25.89 -2.24 -9.20
N PHE A 605 25.39 -1.71 -8.10
CA PHE A 605 26.02 -0.56 -7.44
C PHE A 605 27.39 -0.92 -6.88
N SER A 606 28.41 -0.11 -7.20
CA SER A 606 29.71 -0.15 -6.55
C SER A 606 29.64 0.52 -5.18
N ASP A 607 30.66 0.31 -4.35
CA ASP A 607 30.72 0.94 -3.02
C ASP A 607 31.00 2.45 -3.14
N GLU A 608 31.72 2.89 -4.17
CA GLU A 608 31.95 4.31 -4.49
C GLU A 608 30.63 4.99 -4.88
N GLU A 609 29.82 4.37 -5.74
CA GLU A 609 28.49 4.88 -6.12
C GLU A 609 27.55 5.01 -4.92
N LEU A 610 27.61 4.05 -3.99
CA LEU A 610 26.81 4.11 -2.76
C LEU A 610 27.28 5.23 -1.83
N LEU A 611 28.59 5.44 -1.71
CA LEU A 611 29.15 6.53 -0.90
C LEU A 611 28.80 7.91 -1.46
N ASP A 612 28.68 8.01 -2.77
CA ASP A 612 28.34 9.26 -3.47
C ASP A 612 26.89 9.74 -3.16
N ILE A 613 25.97 8.81 -2.89
CA ILE A 613 24.59 9.13 -2.49
C ILE A 613 24.39 9.17 -0.97
N MET A 614 25.41 8.88 -0.18
CA MET A 614 25.38 9.01 1.28
C MET A 614 25.76 10.43 1.71
N VAL A 615 24.90 11.08 2.45
CA VAL A 615 25.14 12.40 3.02
C VAL A 615 26.34 12.36 3.98
N LYS A 616 27.23 13.33 3.86
CA LYS A 616 28.35 13.49 4.78
C LYS A 616 27.84 14.00 6.13
N PRO A 617 28.46 13.62 7.27
CA PRO A 617 28.03 14.07 8.59
C PRO A 617 27.91 15.59 8.69
N ASP A 618 28.88 16.30 8.14
CA ASP A 618 28.89 17.77 8.10
C ASP A 618 27.78 18.38 7.26
N GLU A 619 27.29 17.68 6.24
CA GLU A 619 26.16 18.12 5.41
C GLU A 619 24.82 17.88 6.13
N ALA A 620 24.77 16.91 7.01
CA ALA A 620 23.59 16.59 7.82
C ALA A 620 23.45 17.51 9.03
N ASP A 621 24.57 18.05 9.52
CA ASP A 621 24.61 18.90 10.71
C ASP A 621 24.06 20.31 10.43
N GLN A 622 22.91 20.63 11.05
CA GLN A 622 22.27 21.95 10.88
C GLN A 622 23.17 23.11 11.30
N TYR A 623 23.99 22.92 12.34
CA TYR A 623 24.87 23.98 12.84
C TYR A 623 26.07 24.18 11.91
N MET A 624 26.62 23.12 11.36
CA MET A 624 27.69 23.20 10.34
C MET A 624 27.17 23.79 9.03
N ARG A 625 25.94 23.47 8.62
CA ARG A 625 25.31 24.10 7.44
C ARG A 625 25.12 25.58 7.66
N PHE A 626 24.60 25.97 8.85
CA PHE A 626 24.44 27.40 9.19
C PHE A 626 25.78 28.10 9.25
N TYR A 627 26.81 27.49 9.85
CA TYR A 627 28.17 28.01 9.83
C TYR A 627 28.70 28.26 8.41
N ARG A 628 28.54 27.30 7.49
CA ARG A 628 28.95 27.46 6.09
C ARG A 628 28.11 28.52 5.38
N SER A 629 26.82 28.60 5.66
CA SER A 629 25.94 29.62 5.10
C SER A 629 26.39 31.04 5.52
N ILE A 630 26.78 31.24 6.78
CA ILE A 630 27.33 32.51 7.26
C ILE A 630 28.55 32.90 6.41
N ILE A 631 29.51 31.98 6.27
CA ILE A 631 30.73 32.22 5.48
C ILE A 631 30.37 32.57 4.04
N SER A 632 29.53 31.74 3.39
CA SER A 632 29.08 31.96 2.01
C SER A 632 28.42 33.29 1.80
N GLN A 633 27.48 33.69 2.70
CA GLN A 633 26.82 34.99 2.63
C GLN A 633 27.79 36.15 2.72
N CYS A 634 28.78 36.07 3.61
CA CYS A 634 29.78 37.12 3.78
C CYS A 634 30.69 37.23 2.55
N VAL A 635 31.14 36.10 1.99
CA VAL A 635 31.98 36.06 0.80
C VAL A 635 31.24 36.57 -0.46
N SER A 636 29.94 36.22 -0.56
CA SER A 636 29.08 36.68 -1.68
C SER A 636 28.69 38.18 -1.58
N ASN A 637 28.87 38.80 -0.42
CA ASN A 637 28.56 40.22 -0.21
C ASN A 637 29.77 40.94 0.41
N PRO A 638 30.91 41.00 -0.29
CA PRO A 638 32.14 41.59 0.23
C PRO A 638 31.99 43.04 0.63
N GLY A 639 31.16 43.82 -0.05
CA GLY A 639 30.86 45.21 0.25
C GLY A 639 30.18 45.49 1.57
N LYS A 640 29.88 44.45 2.38
CA LYS A 640 29.29 44.54 3.74
C LYS A 640 30.23 44.11 4.83
N ILE A 641 31.45 43.68 4.50
CA ILE A 641 32.45 43.11 5.41
C ILE A 641 33.75 43.93 5.33
N GLU A 642 34.15 44.53 6.44
CA GLU A 642 35.47 45.16 6.59
C GLU A 642 36.57 44.10 6.43
N GLY A 643 37.57 44.36 5.62
CA GLY A 643 38.64 43.42 5.33
C GLY A 643 38.44 42.60 4.07
N PHE A 644 37.23 42.47 3.54
CA PHE A 644 36.95 42.08 2.16
C PHE A 644 36.86 43.33 1.25
N THR A 645 36.37 44.46 1.83
CA THR A 645 36.27 45.74 1.19
C THR A 645 36.87 46.80 2.15
N ASP A 646 37.43 47.85 1.57
CA ASP A 646 37.97 48.95 2.37
C ASP A 646 36.87 49.60 3.22
N PRO A 647 37.19 50.01 4.48
CA PRO A 647 36.21 50.53 5.43
C PRO A 647 35.37 51.70 4.92
N GLU A 648 35.93 52.51 4.04
CA GLU A 648 35.28 53.71 3.45
C GLU A 648 34.31 53.32 2.33
N ASP A 649 34.48 52.17 1.69
CA ASP A 649 33.68 51.70 0.59
C ASP A 649 32.49 50.77 1.02
N ILE A 650 32.41 50.46 2.32
CA ILE A 650 31.28 49.64 2.86
C ILE A 650 29.97 50.43 2.76
N ARG A 651 29.02 49.96 1.96
CA ARG A 651 27.73 50.60 1.76
C ARG A 651 26.59 49.74 2.29
N GLY A 652 25.57 50.39 2.83
CA GLY A 652 24.39 49.74 3.38
C GLY A 652 24.63 49.10 4.76
N GLU A 653 24.04 47.89 4.96
CA GLU A 653 24.10 47.16 6.23
C GLU A 653 25.51 46.60 6.44
N TYR A 654 26.14 46.99 7.58
CA TYR A 654 27.48 46.54 7.93
C TYR A 654 27.37 45.25 8.75
N TRP A 655 27.93 44.14 8.21
CA TRP A 655 27.74 42.82 8.79
C TRP A 655 28.84 42.37 9.72
N GLY A 656 30.09 42.79 9.48
CA GLY A 656 31.20 42.34 10.31
C GLY A 656 32.59 42.62 9.73
N ILE A 657 33.59 41.96 10.29
CA ILE A 657 35.01 42.20 10.05
C ILE A 657 35.70 40.88 9.73
N TYR A 658 36.42 40.81 8.62
CA TYR A 658 37.31 39.75 8.26
C TYR A 658 38.75 40.08 8.57
N LYS A 659 39.54 39.11 9.05
CA LYS A 659 40.98 39.25 9.28
C LYS A 659 41.73 38.04 8.74
N ALA A 660 42.61 38.26 7.75
CA ALA A 660 43.43 37.22 7.13
C ALA A 660 44.52 36.65 8.03
N ASN A 661 45.06 37.51 8.94
CA ASN A 661 46.12 37.13 9.87
C ASN A 661 45.68 37.41 11.30
N ASP A 662 44.82 36.64 11.85
CA ASP A 662 44.40 36.73 13.24
C ASP A 662 45.15 35.68 14.10
N LYS A 663 45.98 36.18 15.02
CA LYS A 663 46.75 35.34 15.96
C LYS A 663 45.88 34.40 16.82
N LYS A 664 44.57 34.65 16.83
CA LYS A 664 43.58 33.85 17.55
C LYS A 664 43.14 32.57 16.76
N ASN A 665 43.42 32.50 15.47
CA ASN A 665 43.26 31.28 14.68
C ASN A 665 44.65 30.72 14.32
N THR A 666 44.99 29.58 14.90
CA THR A 666 46.28 28.93 14.72
C THR A 666 46.32 28.01 13.48
N GLU A 667 45.16 27.67 12.90
CA GLU A 667 45.08 26.76 11.76
C GLU A 667 45.28 27.50 10.44
N SER A 668 44.41 28.45 10.10
CA SER A 668 44.46 29.23 8.86
C SER A 668 44.90 30.68 9.05
N GLY A 669 44.89 31.18 10.27
CA GLY A 669 45.10 32.62 10.58
C GLY A 669 43.89 33.50 10.25
N GLU A 670 42.84 32.95 9.63
CA GLU A 670 41.69 33.69 9.13
C GLU A 670 40.52 33.65 10.13
N THR A 671 39.92 34.82 10.38
CA THR A 671 38.72 34.91 11.22
C THR A 671 37.67 35.82 10.61
N LEU A 672 36.39 35.41 10.76
CA LEU A 672 35.24 36.19 10.40
C LEU A 672 34.46 36.58 11.66
N SER A 673 34.35 37.88 11.89
CA SER A 673 33.71 38.48 13.08
C SER A 673 32.37 39.08 12.62
N ILE A 674 31.25 38.53 13.08
CA ILE A 674 29.90 38.95 12.69
C ILE A 674 29.25 39.69 13.86
N PHE A 675 28.51 40.75 13.55
CA PHE A 675 27.72 41.44 14.58
C PHE A 675 26.58 40.57 15.09
N PRO A 676 26.33 40.55 16.43
CA PRO A 676 25.31 39.70 17.03
C PRO A 676 23.93 39.84 16.38
N TYR A 677 23.47 41.05 16.07
CA TYR A 677 22.17 41.33 15.50
C TYR A 677 22.01 40.73 14.07
N ILE A 678 23.09 40.69 13.29
CA ILE A 678 23.08 40.06 11.97
C ILE A 678 22.93 38.55 12.12
N LEU A 679 23.67 37.96 13.04
CA LEU A 679 23.60 36.51 13.28
C LEU A 679 22.23 36.10 13.85
N GLU A 680 21.64 36.92 14.74
CA GLU A 680 20.28 36.72 15.25
C GLU A 680 19.23 36.77 14.13
N LYS A 681 19.36 37.73 13.19
CA LYS A 681 18.50 37.83 12.03
C LYS A 681 18.57 36.56 11.16
N TRP A 682 19.77 36.11 10.80
CA TRP A 682 19.99 34.93 9.96
C TRP A 682 19.57 33.64 10.67
N ALA A 683 19.80 33.50 11.96
CA ALA A 683 19.36 32.36 12.73
C ALA A 683 17.83 32.27 12.82
N LYS A 684 17.15 33.43 12.99
CA LYS A 684 15.70 33.51 12.97
C LYS A 684 15.10 33.15 11.58
N GLU A 685 15.74 33.59 10.51
CA GLU A 685 15.37 33.23 9.14
C GLU A 685 15.54 31.71 8.89
N SER A 686 16.49 31.08 9.57
CA SER A 686 16.79 29.64 9.47
C SER A 686 16.12 28.77 10.55
N ASP A 687 15.26 29.34 11.40
CA ASP A 687 14.61 28.67 12.55
C ASP A 687 15.61 27.90 13.45
N LEU A 688 16.75 28.53 13.75
CA LEU A 688 17.88 27.91 14.45
C LEU A 688 18.08 28.50 15.84
N ASP A 689 18.32 27.64 16.86
CA ASP A 689 18.69 28.06 18.22
C ASP A 689 20.15 28.48 18.27
N LEU A 690 20.39 29.79 18.45
CA LEU A 690 21.71 30.38 18.55
C LEU A 690 22.51 29.91 19.77
N ASN A 691 21.87 29.59 20.89
CA ASN A 691 22.58 29.14 22.06
C ASN A 691 23.19 27.76 21.84
N LEU A 692 22.44 26.88 21.20
CA LEU A 692 22.94 25.58 20.78
C LEU A 692 24.00 25.70 19.70
N PHE A 693 23.82 26.62 18.73
CA PHE A 693 24.83 26.90 17.70
C PHE A 693 26.15 27.34 18.32
N TYR A 694 26.13 28.28 19.27
CA TYR A 694 27.35 28.73 19.94
C TYR A 694 28.04 27.62 20.75
N LYS A 695 27.23 26.75 21.36
CA LYS A 695 27.76 25.59 22.08
C LYS A 695 28.49 24.66 21.12
N GLU A 696 27.79 24.25 20.03
CA GLU A 696 28.35 23.36 19.04
C GLU A 696 29.61 23.91 18.36
N MET A 697 29.59 25.18 17.96
CA MET A 697 30.76 25.82 17.35
C MET A 697 31.94 25.93 18.34
N ARG A 698 31.68 26.11 19.64
CA ARG A 698 32.71 26.12 20.69
C ARG A 698 33.29 24.73 20.87
N ASP A 699 32.45 23.71 21.00
CA ASP A 699 32.87 22.32 21.20
C ASP A 699 33.74 21.81 20.06
N ARG A 700 33.52 22.33 18.84
CA ARG A 700 34.30 22.06 17.62
C ARG A 700 35.52 22.99 17.44
N GLY A 701 35.72 23.91 18.35
CA GLY A 701 36.82 24.86 18.26
C GLY A 701 36.69 25.91 17.13
N LEU A 702 35.51 26.07 16.54
CA LEU A 702 35.21 27.01 15.45
C LEU A 702 34.77 28.40 15.94
N LEU A 703 34.31 28.51 17.19
CA LEU A 703 33.93 29.79 17.81
C LEU A 703 35.04 30.25 18.73
N TYR A 704 35.52 31.48 18.56
CA TYR A 704 36.39 32.13 19.48
C TYR A 704 35.57 32.95 20.49
N SER A 705 35.66 32.61 21.78
CA SER A 705 34.91 33.29 22.84
C SER A 705 35.80 33.66 24.01
N ASP A 706 35.52 34.80 24.63
CA ASP A 706 36.12 35.16 25.90
C ASP A 706 35.44 34.38 27.05
N LYS A 707 36.10 34.22 28.19
CA LYS A 707 35.57 33.42 29.31
C LYS A 707 34.17 33.93 29.71
N GLY A 708 33.18 33.06 29.67
CA GLY A 708 31.81 33.33 30.14
C GLY A 708 30.88 34.05 29.14
N THR A 709 31.33 34.31 27.91
CA THR A 709 30.50 34.96 26.87
C THR A 709 30.77 34.38 25.51
N ASN A 710 29.75 34.39 24.60
CA ASN A 710 29.88 33.97 23.19
C ASN A 710 30.48 35.10 22.31
N GLN A 711 30.67 36.28 22.87
CA GLN A 711 31.15 37.46 22.17
C GLN A 711 32.60 37.76 22.51
N THR A 712 33.31 38.36 21.58
CA THR A 712 34.67 38.91 21.81
C THR A 712 34.73 40.31 21.21
N LYS A 713 35.78 41.08 21.57
CA LYS A 713 36.01 42.42 21.02
C LYS A 713 36.96 42.32 19.81
N THR A 714 36.61 43.02 18.75
CA THR A 714 37.43 43.15 17.53
C THR A 714 37.48 44.64 17.17
N ASN A 715 38.67 45.17 16.89
CA ASN A 715 38.83 46.54 16.43
C ASN A 715 38.34 46.68 14.99
N SER A 716 37.45 47.60 14.77
CA SER A 716 36.98 48.01 13.46
C SER A 716 37.72 49.28 13.01
N LEU A 717 38.24 49.26 11.81
CA LEU A 717 38.87 50.44 11.19
C LEU A 717 37.79 51.44 10.77
N ARG A 718 36.60 50.97 10.37
CA ARG A 718 35.47 51.81 10.00
C ARG A 718 34.95 52.67 11.15
N THR A 719 34.78 52.07 12.34
CA THR A 719 34.21 52.77 13.49
C THR A 719 35.27 53.39 14.39
N GLY A 720 36.54 53.01 14.19
CA GLY A 720 37.66 53.42 15.06
C GLY A 720 37.57 52.87 16.50
N ARG A 721 36.70 51.89 16.74
CA ARG A 721 36.40 51.37 18.10
C ARG A 721 36.49 49.85 18.13
N ALA A 722 36.58 49.32 19.35
CA ALA A 722 36.47 47.88 19.59
C ALA A 722 35.00 47.47 19.65
N GLU A 723 34.54 46.77 18.64
CA GLU A 723 33.17 46.27 18.50
C GLU A 723 33.00 44.92 19.16
N ARG A 724 31.81 44.64 19.72
CA ARG A 724 31.43 43.29 20.19
C ARG A 724 30.90 42.45 19.03
N VAL A 725 31.52 41.32 18.80
CA VAL A 725 31.25 40.43 17.64
C VAL A 725 31.25 38.99 18.07
N ILE A 726 30.59 38.17 17.27
CA ILE A 726 30.75 36.71 17.28
C ILE A 726 31.88 36.37 16.31
N LYS A 727 32.98 35.87 16.83
CA LYS A 727 34.17 35.58 16.04
C LYS A 727 34.26 34.12 15.71
N LEU A 728 34.13 33.80 14.41
CA LEU A 728 34.23 32.45 13.85
C LEU A 728 35.63 32.28 13.23
N LYS A 729 36.22 31.10 13.41
CA LYS A 729 37.41 30.70 12.69
C LYS A 729 37.02 30.31 11.28
N MET A 730 37.81 30.70 10.28
CA MET A 730 37.64 30.21 8.91
C MET A 730 38.37 28.86 8.76
N PRO A 731 37.78 27.89 8.07
CA PRO A 731 38.44 26.61 7.87
C PRO A 731 39.59 26.73 6.87
N HIS A 732 40.63 25.92 7.08
CA HIS A 732 41.67 25.77 6.09
C HIS A 732 41.19 24.82 4.99
N TYR A 733 41.07 25.29 3.75
CA TYR A 733 40.76 24.45 2.61
C TYR A 733 42.10 23.97 2.00
N GLU A 734 42.44 22.69 2.15
CA GLU A 734 43.42 22.06 1.31
C GLU A 734 42.82 21.93 -0.08
N VAL A 735 43.34 22.68 -1.03
CA VAL A 735 43.08 22.44 -2.46
C VAL A 735 43.75 21.12 -2.81
N GLU A 736 43.00 20.07 -3.05
CA GLU A 736 43.55 18.86 -3.67
C GLU A 736 44.26 19.27 -4.95
N LYS A 737 45.56 19.07 -4.97
CA LYS A 737 46.41 19.36 -6.13
C LYS A 737 46.11 18.33 -7.19
N GLU A 738 45.30 18.70 -8.19
CA GLU A 738 45.40 18.04 -9.49
C GLU A 738 46.85 18.13 -9.98
N GLN A 739 47.42 17.01 -10.41
CA GLN A 739 48.79 16.95 -10.93
C GLN A 739 48.93 17.91 -12.11
N PRO A 740 49.93 18.80 -12.16
CA PRO A 740 50.03 19.82 -13.18
C PRO A 740 50.59 19.21 -14.47
N SER A 741 49.84 19.32 -15.58
CA SER A 741 50.43 19.47 -16.89
C SER A 741 51.10 20.85 -16.95
N GLU A 742 52.37 20.85 -17.29
CA GLU A 742 53.32 22.01 -17.30
C GLU A 742 52.72 23.31 -17.79
N ARG A 743 52.55 24.30 -16.89
CA ARG A 743 52.77 25.73 -17.15
C ARG A 743 53.26 26.41 -15.87
N LYS A 744 54.49 26.92 -15.95
CA LYS A 744 55.09 27.78 -14.93
C LYS A 744 54.38 29.12 -14.90
N GLU A 745 54.00 29.61 -13.72
CA GLU A 745 54.44 30.85 -13.10
C GLU A 745 53.48 31.34 -12.02
N ASN A 746 54.06 31.72 -10.88
CA ASN A 746 53.59 32.55 -9.77
C ASN A 746 52.40 32.04 -8.97
N ARG A 747 52.67 31.30 -7.88
CA ARG A 747 51.72 31.02 -6.82
C ARG A 747 51.96 31.93 -5.61
N THR A 748 51.01 32.82 -5.39
CA THR A 748 50.68 33.33 -4.06
C THR A 748 49.74 32.31 -3.44
N THR A 749 50.01 31.95 -2.18
CA THR A 749 49.13 31.11 -1.34
C THR A 749 47.77 31.77 -1.25
N GLY A 750 46.78 31.25 -1.98
CA GLY A 750 45.40 31.80 -1.94
C GLY A 750 44.75 31.55 -0.59
N SER A 751 44.14 32.60 -0.03
CA SER A 751 43.29 32.49 1.14
C SER A 751 42.01 31.68 0.84
N ALA A 752 41.34 31.16 1.86
CA ALA A 752 40.04 30.47 1.69
C ALA A 752 39.02 31.34 0.93
N VAL A 753 39.14 32.65 1.04
CA VAL A 753 38.33 33.66 0.34
C VAL A 753 38.59 33.65 -1.17
N ALA A 754 39.88 33.50 -1.58
CA ALA A 754 40.24 33.45 -3.00
C ALA A 754 39.70 32.15 -3.65
N ALA A 755 39.77 31.01 -2.96
CA ALA A 755 39.25 29.72 -3.46
C ALA A 755 37.71 29.76 -3.64
N VAL A 756 36.97 30.40 -2.74
CA VAL A 756 35.51 30.56 -2.89
C VAL A 756 35.16 31.58 -3.97
N ALA A 757 35.96 32.63 -4.15
CA ALA A 757 35.78 33.61 -5.20
C ALA A 757 36.09 33.02 -6.59
N GLU A 758 37.10 32.18 -6.73
CA GLU A 758 37.41 31.44 -7.98
C GLU A 758 36.31 30.47 -8.36
N LEU A 759 35.72 29.72 -7.39
CA LEU A 759 34.58 28.86 -7.63
C LEU A 759 33.31 29.62 -8.07
N GLN A 760 33.17 30.89 -7.69
CA GLN A 760 32.09 31.77 -8.14
C GLN A 760 32.35 32.38 -9.53
N GLN A 761 33.60 32.67 -9.87
CA GLN A 761 33.97 33.19 -11.20
C GLN A 761 33.77 32.14 -12.31
N ILE A 762 33.99 30.86 -12.03
CA ILE A 762 33.74 29.74 -12.96
C ILE A 762 32.22 29.61 -13.27
N LYS A 763 31.33 30.10 -12.40
CA LYS A 763 29.88 30.05 -12.61
C LYS A 763 29.32 31.20 -13.45
N PHE A 764 30.09 32.22 -13.81
CA PHE A 764 29.61 33.44 -14.51
C PHE A 764 30.23 33.67 -15.88
N GLN A 765 30.82 32.69 -16.52
CA GLN A 765 30.98 32.74 -17.97
C GLN A 765 29.66 32.30 -18.62
N THR A 766 28.66 33.17 -18.55
CA THR A 766 27.54 33.15 -19.50
C THR A 766 28.12 33.46 -20.88
N VAL A 767 27.98 32.51 -21.78
CA VAL A 767 28.10 32.76 -23.22
C VAL A 767 26.99 33.76 -23.52
N GLU A 768 27.37 34.99 -23.88
CA GLU A 768 26.48 35.92 -24.58
C GLU A 768 26.17 35.25 -25.94
N MET A 769 24.99 34.68 -26.04
CA MET A 769 24.42 34.32 -27.33
C MET A 769 23.72 35.56 -27.87
N ASP A 770 24.12 36.01 -29.02
CA ASP A 770 23.52 37.09 -29.78
C ASP A 770 22.04 36.81 -30.08
N ASP A 771 21.20 37.81 -29.88
CA ASP A 771 19.74 37.81 -30.05
C ASP A 771 19.28 37.83 -31.53
N GLU A 772 19.94 37.10 -32.41
CA GLU A 772 19.50 36.99 -33.82
C GLU A 772 19.53 35.51 -34.23
N ASP A 773 18.52 34.74 -33.93
CA ASP A 773 18.05 33.57 -34.70
C ASP A 773 17.03 32.73 -33.89
N ILE A 774 15.85 33.26 -33.73
CA ILE A 774 14.66 32.45 -33.41
C ILE A 774 13.62 32.68 -34.49
N PRO A 775 13.33 31.75 -35.39
CA PRO A 775 12.14 31.80 -36.20
C PRO A 775 10.93 31.40 -35.33
N PHE A 776 10.02 32.34 -35.21
CA PHE A 776 8.64 32.07 -34.86
C PHE A 776 7.97 31.35 -36.02
N ASP A 777 7.47 30.13 -35.78
CA ASP A 777 6.17 29.63 -36.25
C ASP A 777 5.72 28.44 -35.40
#